data_3d798c80028e2a9b7710c0440b48ceb1
#
_entry.id   3d798c80028e2a9b7710c0440b48ceb1
#
_cell.length_a   1.000
_cell.length_b   1.000
_cell.length_c   1.000
_cell.angle_alpha   90.00
_cell.angle_beta   90.00
_cell.angle_gamma   90.00
#
_symmetry.space_group_name_H-M   'P 1'
#
loop_
_entity.id
_entity.type
_entity.pdbx_description
1 polymer ?
#
loop_
_entity_poly.entity_id
_entity_poly.type
_entity_poly.pdbx_seq_one_letter_code
_entity_poly.pdbx_strand_id
1 'polypeptide(L)'
;MKKGLRALVFLFGMGSGTIAVAQAPAVADTTKETIAPEAPLVDYSTPKRYIVNKVTVTGVKFLDPEVIARSSGIVKGDTIMLPGDYVSSAMRRMWEYHYFSDVRILADPVGDSVNFEIYLQERPRVYKWKIVGATKSETSELLKDKLKLKRGSELSEYVLNTSLDIIKKYYDEKGFQNAEITYRQENDTTIRNAVNLTFVVNRKKKVKIGEITFEGNQVFSDRKLRKTFKKTHQKSINIFRSSKFKRKEYAEDKENLLDFYNSRGYRNAVILSDSIYPINAERLGIVIKVDEGKKFYYRNVTWLGNSVYPTKQLDGMVGIVKGATYDKKSLYKQLGIGKETNPDEMSVSTLYQNSGYLFSQIEPQEIVVNEDSVDLVIKIFEGDQARINDVTFTGNFRVDDKVIRRELYVRPGELYDRSMLMATLRQLGQMQHFDPEKLQPNIMPVSNELVNIAFPLEEKASDKFEISGGWGEGMFVGSVGVQLNNFSIRNLFKKGEWRPYPSGQNQQLAIKGQTNGTYYKALQLSFTEPWLGGRKPNSLTVGLYYSDQSNAYYFTQKATKHFRTLGASVGIGRRLSWPDRYFTLYNEIAYQAYNLKDWDSFIVTNGTSNIIQFKTMFGRSSVDQPIYPRQGSDFSITLSLTPPYSLFDGKDYSDPNMSSNDRYRWIEFHKWLFKGRWYFPLSSNHKLVLMAGAEFGYLGSYNKNKPSPFEGFDVGGDGMTGYSVYGVDIIKLRGYENGGLTPYAVAGNSYARAYNKYTVELRYPILMQSGSTIYALAFAEGGNGFASWQDFNPFSIKRSVGVGIRLYLPVVGLIGFDWGYGFDPQVGEDKAHGGELHFMMGQEF
;
A
#
# COMPACT_ATOMS: atom_id res chain seq x y z
N MET A 1 0.45 54.10 8.62
CA MET A 1 -0.96 54.57 8.50
C MET A 1 -1.89 53.44 8.93
N LYS A 2 -2.72 53.75 9.91
CA LYS A 2 -3.69 52.86 10.58
C LYS A 2 -4.87 52.47 9.68
N LYS A 3 -5.41 51.25 9.87
CA LYS A 3 -6.85 50.84 9.81
C LYS A 3 -6.89 49.35 9.44
N GLY A 4 -7.57 48.39 10.09
CA GLY A 4 -8.53 48.42 11.20
C GLY A 4 -9.18 47.06 11.24
N LEU A 5 -8.98 46.37 12.34
CA LEU A 5 -9.56 45.05 12.68
C LEU A 5 -11.03 45.28 13.07
N ARG A 6 -11.99 44.59 12.43
CA ARG A 6 -13.38 44.52 12.89
C ARG A 6 -13.65 43.12 13.47
N ALA A 7 -13.73 43.08 14.78
CA ALA A 7 -14.29 41.97 15.54
C ALA A 7 -15.83 42.06 15.49
N LEU A 8 -16.50 40.97 15.22
CA LEU A 8 -17.95 40.81 15.35
C LEU A 8 -18.24 40.11 16.68
N VAL A 9 -18.78 40.84 17.63
CA VAL A 9 -19.31 40.33 18.89
C VAL A 9 -20.76 39.96 18.65
N PHE A 10 -21.16 38.71 18.90
CA PHE A 10 -22.56 38.30 19.03
C PHE A 10 -22.93 38.21 20.50
N LEU A 11 -23.87 39.09 20.91
CA LEU A 11 -24.54 39.08 22.21
C LEU A 11 -25.48 37.86 22.31
N PHE A 12 -25.34 37.11 23.39
CA PHE A 12 -26.32 36.13 23.84
C PHE A 12 -27.38 36.85 24.71
N GLY A 13 -28.61 36.90 24.22
CA GLY A 13 -29.77 37.26 25.01
C GLY A 13 -30.29 36.05 25.80
N MET A 14 -30.32 36.15 27.11
CA MET A 14 -31.03 35.21 28.01
C MET A 14 -32.53 35.42 27.86
N GLY A 15 -33.25 34.42 27.37
CA GLY A 15 -34.71 34.30 27.47
C GLY A 15 -35.03 33.10 28.37
N SER A 16 -35.55 33.40 29.57
CA SER A 16 -36.12 32.41 30.49
C SER A 16 -37.46 31.90 29.92
N GLY A 17 -37.44 30.67 29.37
CA GLY A 17 -38.63 29.94 28.94
C GLY A 17 -38.87 28.75 29.85
N THR A 18 -39.98 28.79 30.54
CA THR A 18 -40.59 27.74 31.38
C THR A 18 -40.72 26.43 30.61
N ILE A 19 -40.17 25.36 31.16
CA ILE A 19 -40.33 23.99 30.62
C ILE A 19 -41.74 23.50 30.93
N ALA A 20 -42.58 23.50 29.91
CA ALA A 20 -43.82 22.76 29.94
C ALA A 20 -43.50 21.30 29.60
N VAL A 21 -43.71 20.40 30.55
CA VAL A 21 -43.65 18.95 30.33
C VAL A 21 -44.83 18.59 29.44
N ALA A 22 -44.62 18.39 28.17
CA ALA A 22 -45.58 17.80 27.26
C ALA A 22 -45.63 16.30 27.50
N GLN A 23 -46.72 15.82 28.12
CA GLN A 23 -47.08 14.41 28.08
C GLN A 23 -47.19 13.95 26.62
N ALA A 24 -46.52 12.84 26.32
CA ALA A 24 -46.67 12.18 25.03
C ALA A 24 -48.16 11.80 24.82
N PRO A 25 -48.75 12.07 23.64
CA PRO A 25 -50.06 11.55 23.35
C PRO A 25 -49.98 10.03 23.28
N ALA A 26 -50.84 9.40 24.04
CA ALA A 26 -51.12 7.97 23.93
C ALA A 26 -51.50 7.69 22.47
N VAL A 27 -50.74 6.86 21.80
CA VAL A 27 -51.10 6.30 20.49
C VAL A 27 -52.34 5.43 20.74
N ALA A 28 -53.48 5.89 20.29
CA ALA A 28 -54.69 5.05 20.24
C ALA A 28 -54.40 3.93 19.24
N ASP A 29 -54.16 2.78 19.78
CA ASP A 29 -54.09 1.51 19.06
C ASP A 29 -55.51 1.11 18.64
N THR A 30 -55.89 1.53 17.44
CA THR A 30 -57.14 1.06 16.79
C THR A 30 -56.81 0.07 15.69
N THR A 31 -56.06 -0.94 16.00
CA THR A 31 -56.13 -2.21 15.30
C THR A 31 -57.06 -3.12 16.13
N LYS A 32 -58.29 -3.26 15.65
CA LYS A 32 -59.11 -4.41 16.07
C LYS A 32 -58.30 -5.65 15.75
N GLU A 33 -57.65 -6.21 16.75
CA GLU A 33 -57.20 -7.59 16.71
C GLU A 33 -58.47 -8.42 16.47
N THR A 34 -58.54 -9.01 15.30
CA THR A 34 -59.46 -10.12 15.05
C THR A 34 -58.90 -11.25 15.90
N ILE A 35 -59.52 -11.49 17.07
CA ILE A 35 -59.20 -12.61 17.96
C ILE A 35 -59.34 -13.85 17.11
N ALA A 36 -58.24 -14.57 16.89
CA ALA A 36 -58.26 -15.83 16.19
C ALA A 36 -59.12 -16.80 17.01
N PRO A 37 -60.02 -17.56 16.39
CA PRO A 37 -60.85 -18.53 17.11
C PRO A 37 -59.97 -19.54 17.82
N GLU A 38 -60.22 -19.76 19.12
CA GLU A 38 -59.59 -20.83 19.88
C GLU A 38 -59.88 -22.16 19.21
N ALA A 39 -58.84 -22.86 18.73
CA ALA A 39 -58.99 -24.17 18.11
C ALA A 39 -59.41 -25.21 19.17
N PRO A 40 -60.46 -25.99 18.95
CA PRO A 40 -60.81 -27.10 19.83
C PRO A 40 -59.66 -28.12 19.87
N LEU A 41 -59.40 -28.65 21.06
CA LEU A 41 -58.40 -29.71 21.26
C LEU A 41 -58.73 -30.90 20.39
N VAL A 42 -57.90 -31.20 19.39
CA VAL A 42 -58.09 -32.35 18.48
C VAL A 42 -57.55 -33.57 19.15
N ASP A 43 -58.46 -34.60 19.33
CA ASP A 43 -58.07 -35.88 19.85
C ASP A 43 -57.33 -36.71 18.77
N TYR A 44 -56.03 -36.91 18.96
CA TYR A 44 -55.17 -37.66 18.05
C TYR A 44 -55.26 -39.16 18.17
N SER A 45 -56.04 -39.66 19.11
CA SER A 45 -56.17 -41.11 19.40
C SER A 45 -57.09 -41.88 18.42
N THR A 46 -58.05 -41.21 17.75
CA THR A 46 -59.03 -41.81 16.87
C THR A 46 -59.13 -41.08 15.51
N PRO A 47 -58.22 -41.37 14.54
CA PRO A 47 -58.34 -40.78 13.23
C PRO A 47 -59.54 -41.27 12.44
N LYS A 48 -60.32 -40.30 11.89
CA LYS A 48 -61.54 -40.61 11.05
C LYS A 48 -61.28 -40.14 9.61
N ARG A 49 -62.01 -40.81 8.67
CA ARG A 49 -62.01 -40.43 7.26
C ARG A 49 -62.96 -39.28 7.00
N TYR A 50 -62.52 -38.27 6.25
CA TYR A 50 -63.38 -37.13 5.81
C TYR A 50 -63.12 -36.83 4.34
N ILE A 51 -64.11 -36.31 3.63
CA ILE A 51 -64.03 -35.83 2.28
C ILE A 51 -63.92 -34.31 2.36
N VAL A 52 -62.89 -33.72 1.74
CA VAL A 52 -62.66 -32.24 1.69
C VAL A 52 -63.79 -31.61 0.88
N ASN A 53 -64.65 -30.83 1.55
CA ASN A 53 -65.78 -30.17 0.91
C ASN A 53 -65.38 -28.73 0.43
N LYS A 54 -64.71 -27.95 1.26
CA LYS A 54 -64.40 -26.58 0.98
C LYS A 54 -63.02 -26.20 1.56
N VAL A 55 -62.24 -25.41 0.80
CA VAL A 55 -61.03 -24.78 1.28
C VAL A 55 -61.15 -23.25 1.16
N THR A 56 -60.99 -22.54 2.27
CA THR A 56 -61.10 -21.09 2.32
C THR A 56 -59.76 -20.52 2.83
N VAL A 57 -59.25 -19.48 2.21
CA VAL A 57 -58.05 -18.80 2.68
C VAL A 57 -58.47 -17.44 3.24
N THR A 58 -58.02 -17.14 4.46
CA THR A 58 -58.32 -15.90 5.17
C THR A 58 -57.00 -15.23 5.64
N GLY A 59 -57.05 -13.95 5.97
CA GLY A 59 -55.88 -13.19 6.49
C GLY A 59 -54.95 -12.62 5.43
N VAL A 60 -55.02 -13.12 4.19
CA VAL A 60 -54.20 -12.55 3.06
C VAL A 60 -54.83 -11.27 2.55
N LYS A 61 -53.98 -10.28 2.31
CA LYS A 61 -54.39 -8.93 1.83
C LYS A 61 -53.83 -8.64 0.42
N PHE A 62 -52.73 -9.22 0.04
CA PHE A 62 -51.99 -8.89 -1.15
C PHE A 62 -51.76 -10.08 -2.09
N LEU A 63 -51.80 -11.27 -1.59
CA LEU A 63 -51.72 -12.52 -2.38
C LEU A 63 -53.13 -13.00 -2.75
N ASP A 64 -53.24 -13.71 -3.88
CA ASP A 64 -54.50 -14.26 -4.34
C ASP A 64 -54.89 -15.51 -3.49
N PRO A 65 -56.01 -15.46 -2.81
CA PRO A 65 -56.50 -16.58 -1.97
C PRO A 65 -56.66 -17.90 -2.71
N GLU A 66 -57.08 -17.84 -4.00
CA GLU A 66 -57.28 -19.05 -4.79
C GLU A 66 -55.97 -19.73 -5.17
N VAL A 67 -54.93 -18.91 -5.52
CA VAL A 67 -53.59 -19.43 -5.81
C VAL A 67 -53.00 -20.07 -4.58
N ILE A 68 -53.18 -19.44 -3.41
CA ILE A 68 -52.69 -19.98 -2.14
C ILE A 68 -53.39 -21.28 -1.77
N ALA A 69 -54.73 -21.32 -1.92
CA ALA A 69 -55.50 -22.53 -1.65
C ALA A 69 -54.99 -23.72 -2.49
N ARG A 70 -54.73 -23.51 -3.79
CA ARG A 70 -54.12 -24.52 -4.67
C ARG A 70 -52.71 -24.92 -4.24
N SER A 71 -51.90 -23.95 -3.86
CA SER A 71 -50.50 -24.16 -3.43
C SER A 71 -50.41 -24.87 -2.08
N SER A 72 -51.46 -24.86 -1.25
CA SER A 72 -51.50 -25.61 0.00
C SER A 72 -51.47 -27.10 -0.21
N GLY A 73 -51.96 -27.57 -1.38
CA GLY A 73 -52.10 -28.97 -1.73
C GLY A 73 -53.29 -29.61 -1.04
N ILE A 74 -54.23 -28.85 -0.44
CA ILE A 74 -55.51 -29.32 0.03
C ILE A 74 -56.50 -29.17 -1.13
N VAL A 75 -56.97 -30.30 -1.67
CA VAL A 75 -57.83 -30.31 -2.86
C VAL A 75 -59.25 -30.74 -2.46
N LYS A 76 -60.26 -30.00 -2.98
CA LYS A 76 -61.65 -30.33 -2.79
C LYS A 76 -61.95 -31.71 -3.41
N GLY A 77 -62.61 -32.61 -2.64
CA GLY A 77 -62.94 -33.98 -3.06
C GLY A 77 -61.96 -35.05 -2.59
N ASP A 78 -60.79 -34.66 -2.06
CA ASP A 78 -59.83 -35.60 -1.49
C ASP A 78 -60.37 -36.28 -0.25
N THR A 79 -60.10 -37.59 -0.12
CA THR A 79 -60.43 -38.38 1.08
C THR A 79 -59.22 -38.42 1.99
N ILE A 80 -59.35 -37.86 3.16
CA ILE A 80 -58.20 -37.66 4.10
C ILE A 80 -58.52 -38.25 5.47
N MET A 81 -57.45 -38.50 6.23
CA MET A 81 -57.54 -38.89 7.63
C MET A 81 -57.30 -37.70 8.52
N LEU A 82 -58.16 -37.38 9.45
CA LEU A 82 -58.00 -36.35 10.48
C LEU A 82 -58.16 -36.93 11.87
N PRO A 83 -57.17 -36.67 12.77
CA PRO A 83 -55.85 -36.02 12.53
C PRO A 83 -54.91 -36.91 11.70
N GLY A 84 -54.04 -36.29 10.93
CA GLY A 84 -53.05 -36.95 10.06
C GLY A 84 -52.07 -36.05 9.36
N ASP A 85 -51.16 -36.64 8.61
CA ASP A 85 -50.00 -35.92 7.96
C ASP A 85 -50.43 -34.99 6.82
N TYR A 86 -51.66 -35.07 6.35
CA TYR A 86 -52.17 -34.26 5.24
C TYR A 86 -52.14 -32.76 5.58
N VAL A 87 -52.66 -32.37 6.75
CA VAL A 87 -52.70 -31.00 7.23
C VAL A 87 -51.27 -30.50 7.58
N SER A 88 -50.50 -31.37 8.25
CA SER A 88 -49.11 -31.05 8.60
C SER A 88 -48.23 -30.79 7.36
N SER A 89 -48.48 -31.55 6.28
CA SER A 89 -47.76 -31.37 5.01
C SER A 89 -48.18 -30.09 4.29
N ALA A 90 -49.46 -29.73 4.32
CA ALA A 90 -49.95 -28.44 3.81
C ALA A 90 -49.36 -27.26 4.59
N MET A 91 -49.30 -27.36 5.91
CA MET A 91 -48.70 -26.33 6.78
C MET A 91 -47.21 -26.19 6.49
N ARG A 92 -46.45 -27.27 6.35
CA ARG A 92 -45.02 -27.21 5.96
C ARG A 92 -44.86 -26.55 4.63
N ARG A 93 -45.61 -26.88 3.59
CA ARG A 93 -45.54 -26.21 2.30
C ARG A 93 -45.78 -24.72 2.39
N MET A 94 -46.73 -24.25 3.18
CA MET A 94 -47.00 -22.84 3.39
C MET A 94 -45.83 -22.13 4.08
N TRP A 95 -45.16 -22.76 5.04
CA TRP A 95 -43.97 -22.24 5.70
C TRP A 95 -42.74 -22.22 4.78
N GLU A 96 -42.61 -23.19 3.89
CA GLU A 96 -41.51 -23.26 2.92
C GLU A 96 -41.52 -22.10 1.92
N TYR A 97 -42.66 -21.50 1.64
CA TYR A 97 -42.73 -20.30 0.82
C TYR A 97 -42.12 -19.05 1.49
N HIS A 98 -41.91 -19.08 2.80
CA HIS A 98 -41.37 -17.96 3.61
C HIS A 98 -42.19 -16.66 3.55
N TYR A 99 -43.34 -16.60 2.88
CA TYR A 99 -44.14 -15.37 2.70
C TYR A 99 -45.00 -15.01 3.89
N PHE A 100 -45.14 -15.92 4.87
CA PHE A 100 -46.06 -15.76 5.97
C PHE A 100 -45.36 -15.65 7.32
N SER A 101 -45.92 -14.84 8.20
CA SER A 101 -45.50 -14.70 9.59
C SER A 101 -46.26 -15.63 10.51
N ASP A 102 -47.49 -15.98 10.12
CA ASP A 102 -48.30 -16.95 10.83
C ASP A 102 -49.08 -17.80 9.81
N VAL A 103 -49.16 -19.08 10.08
CA VAL A 103 -49.92 -20.09 9.28
C VAL A 103 -50.71 -20.92 10.23
N ARG A 104 -52.03 -20.86 10.11
CA ARG A 104 -52.99 -21.70 10.89
C ARG A 104 -53.94 -22.39 9.93
N ILE A 105 -54.14 -23.66 10.10
CA ILE A 105 -55.12 -24.46 9.33
C ILE A 105 -56.13 -24.97 10.29
N LEU A 106 -57.37 -24.47 10.16
CA LEU A 106 -58.54 -24.91 10.94
C LEU A 106 -59.34 -25.91 10.12
N ALA A 107 -59.72 -27.00 10.74
CA ALA A 107 -60.57 -28.02 10.15
C ALA A 107 -61.92 -28.05 10.87
N ASP A 108 -62.96 -27.83 10.14
CA ASP A 108 -64.39 -27.90 10.66
C ASP A 108 -65.05 -29.09 10.05
N PRO A 109 -65.24 -30.23 10.83
CA PRO A 109 -65.89 -31.41 10.36
C PRO A 109 -67.43 -31.23 10.33
N VAL A 110 -68.04 -31.53 9.19
CA VAL A 110 -69.50 -31.52 9.02
C VAL A 110 -69.97 -32.86 8.47
N GLY A 111 -70.43 -33.76 9.36
CA GLY A 111 -70.75 -35.13 9.02
C GLY A 111 -69.55 -35.93 8.53
N ASP A 112 -69.61 -36.48 7.32
CA ASP A 112 -68.47 -37.17 6.69
C ASP A 112 -67.55 -36.27 5.84
N SER A 113 -67.79 -34.95 5.90
CA SER A 113 -67.03 -33.96 5.18
C SER A 113 -66.31 -33.03 6.14
N VAL A 114 -65.25 -32.37 5.62
CA VAL A 114 -64.49 -31.32 6.38
C VAL A 114 -64.31 -30.10 5.54
N ASN A 115 -64.48 -28.92 6.17
CA ASN A 115 -64.13 -27.64 5.60
C ASN A 115 -62.80 -27.18 6.20
N PHE A 116 -61.91 -26.71 5.36
CA PHE A 116 -60.65 -26.13 5.81
C PHE A 116 -60.64 -24.58 5.69
N GLU A 117 -60.23 -23.95 6.75
CA GLU A 117 -59.89 -22.51 6.74
C GLU A 117 -58.37 -22.37 6.96
N ILE A 118 -57.68 -21.83 5.97
CA ILE A 118 -56.25 -21.54 6.03
C ILE A 118 -56.09 -20.07 6.36
N TYR A 119 -55.74 -19.78 7.60
CA TYR A 119 -55.44 -18.42 8.04
C TYR A 119 -53.95 -18.14 7.83
N LEU A 120 -53.62 -17.06 7.11
CA LEU A 120 -52.27 -16.68 6.78
C LEU A 120 -52.04 -15.19 7.06
N GLN A 121 -50.94 -14.88 7.72
CA GLN A 121 -50.49 -13.49 7.91
C GLN A 121 -49.27 -13.24 7.02
N GLU A 122 -49.42 -12.33 6.05
CA GLU A 122 -48.37 -12.02 5.11
C GLU A 122 -47.23 -11.21 5.76
N ARG A 123 -45.96 -11.55 5.45
CA ARG A 123 -44.80 -10.76 5.83
C ARG A 123 -44.62 -9.59 4.87
N PRO A 124 -44.39 -8.37 5.36
CA PRO A 124 -44.07 -7.26 4.51
C PRO A 124 -42.68 -7.43 3.86
N ARG A 125 -42.49 -6.81 2.69
CA ARG A 125 -41.25 -6.89 1.93
C ARG A 125 -40.50 -5.57 1.99
N VAL A 126 -39.16 -5.62 2.16
CA VAL A 126 -38.32 -4.43 2.19
C VAL A 126 -38.23 -3.82 0.78
N TYR A 127 -38.62 -2.56 0.64
CA TYR A 127 -38.54 -1.85 -0.65
C TYR A 127 -37.39 -0.86 -0.68
N LYS A 128 -37.29 -0.01 0.34
CA LYS A 128 -36.21 0.96 0.50
C LYS A 128 -35.68 0.91 1.94
N TRP A 129 -34.43 1.27 2.09
CA TRP A 129 -33.86 1.45 3.41
C TRP A 129 -32.89 2.65 3.40
N LYS A 130 -32.85 3.37 4.51
CA LYS A 130 -31.96 4.53 4.71
C LYS A 130 -31.43 4.52 6.13
N ILE A 131 -30.28 5.21 6.31
CA ILE A 131 -29.68 5.43 7.63
C ILE A 131 -29.68 6.93 7.89
N VAL A 132 -30.20 7.35 9.02
CA VAL A 132 -30.26 8.73 9.48
C VAL A 132 -29.36 8.87 10.71
N GLY A 133 -28.64 9.99 10.82
CA GLY A 133 -27.68 10.23 11.92
C GLY A 133 -26.24 9.75 11.62
N ALA A 134 -26.01 9.07 10.48
CA ALA A 134 -24.71 8.69 9.98
C ALA A 134 -24.14 9.74 9.01
N THR A 135 -22.80 9.78 8.83
CA THR A 135 -22.17 10.58 7.77
C THR A 135 -22.37 9.93 6.40
N LYS A 136 -22.16 10.67 5.31
CA LYS A 136 -22.28 10.14 3.94
C LYS A 136 -21.35 8.92 3.71
N SER A 137 -20.12 8.96 4.22
CA SER A 137 -19.15 7.86 4.10
C SER A 137 -19.60 6.64 4.89
N GLU A 138 -20.04 6.79 6.14
CA GLU A 138 -20.57 5.70 6.98
C GLU A 138 -21.80 5.07 6.37
N THR A 139 -22.72 5.90 5.85
CA THR A 139 -23.93 5.43 5.16
C THR A 139 -23.58 4.59 3.95
N SER A 140 -22.62 5.04 3.12
CA SER A 140 -22.19 4.28 1.94
C SER A 140 -21.54 2.95 2.31
N GLU A 141 -20.66 2.93 3.32
CA GLU A 141 -20.01 1.71 3.82
C GLU A 141 -21.00 0.70 4.40
N LEU A 142 -21.95 1.19 5.23
CA LEU A 142 -22.99 0.34 5.82
C LEU A 142 -23.93 -0.25 4.76
N LEU A 143 -24.43 0.58 3.83
CA LEU A 143 -25.42 0.15 2.85
C LEU A 143 -24.84 -0.76 1.76
N LYS A 144 -23.59 -0.53 1.32
CA LYS A 144 -22.96 -1.29 0.23
C LYS A 144 -22.30 -2.57 0.72
N ASP A 145 -21.55 -2.47 1.83
CA ASP A 145 -20.60 -3.52 2.20
C ASP A 145 -21.05 -4.37 3.38
N LYS A 146 -21.87 -3.82 4.29
CA LYS A 146 -22.20 -4.48 5.56
C LYS A 146 -23.63 -4.98 5.61
N LEU A 147 -24.60 -4.16 5.28
CA LEU A 147 -26.02 -4.54 5.31
C LEU A 147 -26.38 -5.34 4.05
N LYS A 148 -26.69 -6.64 4.23
CA LYS A 148 -27.07 -7.52 3.12
C LYS A 148 -28.57 -7.47 2.80
N LEU A 149 -29.21 -6.31 2.98
CA LEU A 149 -30.61 -6.12 2.63
C LEU A 149 -30.77 -6.07 1.11
N LYS A 150 -31.77 -6.80 0.59
CA LYS A 150 -32.11 -6.80 -0.84
C LYS A 150 -33.53 -6.27 -1.02
N ARG A 151 -33.75 -5.49 -2.07
CA ARG A 151 -35.10 -5.04 -2.45
C ARG A 151 -35.98 -6.24 -2.77
N GLY A 152 -37.17 -6.29 -2.16
CA GLY A 152 -38.10 -7.41 -2.31
C GLY A 152 -37.87 -8.55 -1.33
N SER A 153 -36.83 -8.51 -0.49
CA SER A 153 -36.66 -9.52 0.57
C SER A 153 -37.71 -9.34 1.68
N GLU A 154 -38.04 -10.43 2.31
CA GLU A 154 -38.97 -10.44 3.43
C GLU A 154 -38.40 -9.70 4.63
N LEU A 155 -39.27 -8.99 5.32
CA LEU A 155 -38.94 -8.38 6.59
C LEU A 155 -39.34 -9.32 7.73
N SER A 156 -38.36 -10.03 8.30
CA SER A 156 -38.52 -10.80 9.52
C SER A 156 -37.85 -10.09 10.70
N GLU A 157 -38.24 -10.44 11.92
CA GLU A 157 -37.55 -9.94 13.13
C GLU A 157 -36.05 -10.31 13.12
N TYR A 158 -35.70 -11.46 12.58
CA TYR A 158 -34.34 -11.91 12.41
C TYR A 158 -33.55 -10.93 11.51
N VAL A 159 -34.10 -10.54 10.36
CA VAL A 159 -33.45 -9.59 9.43
C VAL A 159 -33.30 -8.21 10.08
N LEU A 160 -34.30 -7.76 10.83
CA LEU A 160 -34.24 -6.50 11.58
C LEU A 160 -33.17 -6.52 12.66
N ASN A 161 -33.20 -7.52 13.54
CA ASN A 161 -32.26 -7.66 14.65
C ASN A 161 -30.82 -7.83 14.13
N THR A 162 -30.63 -8.64 13.09
CA THR A 162 -29.32 -8.79 12.44
C THR A 162 -28.83 -7.47 11.86
N SER A 163 -29.71 -6.70 11.24
CA SER A 163 -29.34 -5.38 10.68
C SER A 163 -28.96 -4.38 11.79
N LEU A 164 -29.72 -4.36 12.89
CA LEU A 164 -29.42 -3.53 14.06
C LEU A 164 -28.07 -3.92 14.69
N ASP A 165 -27.82 -5.22 14.83
CA ASP A 165 -26.57 -5.73 15.38
C ASP A 165 -25.35 -5.39 14.47
N ILE A 166 -25.51 -5.50 13.16
CA ILE A 166 -24.47 -5.10 12.21
C ILE A 166 -24.15 -3.61 12.36
N ILE A 167 -25.17 -2.75 12.42
CA ILE A 167 -24.99 -1.30 12.59
C ILE A 167 -24.35 -1.00 13.96
N LYS A 168 -24.82 -1.66 15.02
CA LYS A 168 -24.27 -1.53 16.38
C LYS A 168 -22.81 -1.89 16.42
N LYS A 169 -22.45 -3.08 15.89
CA LYS A 169 -21.08 -3.58 15.81
C LYS A 169 -20.16 -2.64 15.01
N TYR A 170 -20.67 -2.09 13.91
CA TYR A 170 -19.94 -1.10 13.11
C TYR A 170 -19.56 0.16 13.91
N TYR A 171 -20.49 0.68 14.72
CA TYR A 171 -20.22 1.86 15.56
C TYR A 171 -19.34 1.51 16.76
N ASP A 172 -19.48 0.32 17.33
CA ASP A 172 -18.59 -0.19 18.39
C ASP A 172 -17.15 -0.28 17.88
N GLU A 173 -16.93 -0.82 16.66
CA GLU A 173 -15.61 -0.88 16.01
C GLU A 173 -15.01 0.52 15.76
N LYS A 174 -15.86 1.54 15.57
CA LYS A 174 -15.41 2.95 15.42
C LYS A 174 -15.26 3.69 16.76
N GLY A 175 -15.53 3.01 17.88
CA GLY A 175 -15.36 3.52 19.25
C GLY A 175 -16.59 4.24 19.82
N PHE A 176 -17.76 4.09 19.20
CA PHE A 176 -19.03 4.66 19.70
C PHE A 176 -19.84 3.60 20.47
N GLN A 177 -19.34 3.13 21.59
CA GLN A 177 -19.96 2.03 22.35
C GLN A 177 -21.36 2.35 22.88
N ASN A 178 -21.62 3.60 23.14
CA ASN A 178 -22.90 4.08 23.64
C ASN A 178 -23.85 4.49 22.50
N ALA A 179 -23.56 4.08 21.26
CA ALA A 179 -24.46 4.35 20.14
C ALA A 179 -25.81 3.63 20.34
N GLU A 180 -26.88 4.39 20.20
CA GLU A 180 -28.25 3.90 20.21
C GLU A 180 -28.73 3.80 18.78
N ILE A 181 -29.21 2.61 18.43
CA ILE A 181 -29.73 2.34 17.09
C ILE A 181 -31.19 1.91 17.24
N THR A 182 -32.06 2.66 16.59
CA THR A 182 -33.48 2.35 16.51
C THR A 182 -33.89 2.25 15.05
N TYR A 183 -35.06 1.70 14.79
CA TYR A 183 -35.59 1.67 13.44
C TYR A 183 -37.03 2.21 13.42
N ARG A 184 -37.44 2.70 12.25
CA ARG A 184 -38.79 3.02 11.91
C ARG A 184 -39.18 2.28 10.66
N GLN A 185 -40.38 1.72 10.67
CA GLN A 185 -40.98 1.03 9.55
C GLN A 185 -42.17 1.82 9.07
N GLU A 186 -42.24 2.12 7.80
CA GLU A 186 -43.35 2.86 7.16
C GLU A 186 -43.80 2.04 5.94
N ASN A 187 -45.12 1.87 5.79
CA ASN A 187 -45.67 1.21 4.61
C ASN A 187 -45.41 2.08 3.36
N ASP A 188 -45.02 1.44 2.27
CA ASP A 188 -44.88 2.16 1.00
C ASP A 188 -46.27 2.41 0.38
N THR A 189 -46.51 3.66 -0.04
CA THR A 189 -47.80 4.06 -0.62
C THR A 189 -47.96 3.63 -2.09
N THR A 190 -46.87 3.30 -2.76
CA THR A 190 -46.85 3.00 -4.21
C THR A 190 -46.78 1.50 -4.52
N ILE A 191 -46.25 0.70 -3.62
CA ILE A 191 -46.07 -0.72 -3.81
C ILE A 191 -46.80 -1.48 -2.69
N ARG A 192 -47.65 -2.42 -3.10
CA ARG A 192 -48.40 -3.26 -2.17
C ARG A 192 -47.50 -4.20 -1.37
N ASN A 193 -47.79 -4.38 -0.09
CA ASN A 193 -47.04 -5.19 0.86
C ASN A 193 -45.53 -4.84 0.96
N ALA A 194 -45.19 -3.59 0.72
CA ALA A 194 -43.84 -3.10 0.80
C ALA A 194 -43.65 -2.13 1.95
N VAL A 195 -42.49 -2.18 2.57
CA VAL A 195 -42.12 -1.31 3.69
C VAL A 195 -40.79 -0.61 3.43
N ASN A 196 -40.73 0.62 3.89
CA ASN A 196 -39.53 1.43 3.89
C ASN A 196 -38.92 1.42 5.31
N LEU A 197 -37.66 1.03 5.43
CA LEU A 197 -36.94 0.99 6.70
C LEU A 197 -36.07 2.23 6.86
N THR A 198 -36.18 2.87 8.02
CA THR A 198 -35.31 3.96 8.41
C THR A 198 -34.57 3.57 9.69
N PHE A 199 -33.27 3.28 9.59
CA PHE A 199 -32.43 3.10 10.76
C PHE A 199 -31.98 4.47 11.28
N VAL A 200 -32.28 4.73 12.53
CA VAL A 200 -31.92 5.99 13.20
C VAL A 200 -30.75 5.73 14.14
N VAL A 201 -29.65 6.39 13.88
CA VAL A 201 -28.41 6.22 14.65
C VAL A 201 -28.13 7.47 15.46
N ASN A 202 -28.13 7.35 16.78
CA ASN A 202 -27.61 8.33 17.70
C ASN A 202 -26.22 7.86 18.18
N ARG A 203 -25.17 8.38 17.54
CA ARG A 203 -23.80 7.93 17.78
C ARG A 203 -23.28 8.23 19.18
N LYS A 204 -23.84 9.25 19.85
CA LYS A 204 -23.28 9.81 21.08
C LYS A 204 -21.78 10.13 20.94
N LYS A 205 -21.06 10.30 22.04
CA LYS A 205 -19.63 10.61 22.03
C LYS A 205 -18.81 9.32 22.03
N LYS A 206 -17.60 9.40 21.42
CA LYS A 206 -16.66 8.29 21.45
C LYS A 206 -16.17 8.04 22.87
N VAL A 207 -16.17 6.79 23.26
CA VAL A 207 -15.66 6.37 24.55
C VAL A 207 -14.13 6.25 24.46
N LYS A 208 -13.43 6.88 25.42
CA LYS A 208 -11.97 6.91 25.52
C LYS A 208 -11.52 6.16 26.76
N ILE A 209 -10.30 5.64 26.70
CA ILE A 209 -9.67 5.00 27.86
C ILE A 209 -9.04 6.11 28.71
N GLY A 210 -9.50 6.22 29.94
CA GLY A 210 -8.96 7.12 30.95
C GLY A 210 -7.68 6.58 31.57
N GLU A 211 -7.74 5.34 32.03
CA GLU A 211 -6.61 4.65 32.67
C GLU A 211 -6.61 3.14 32.40
N ILE A 212 -5.43 2.54 32.49
CA ILE A 212 -5.22 1.10 32.46
C ILE A 212 -4.32 0.76 33.63
N THR A 213 -4.80 -0.04 34.55
CA THR A 213 -4.10 -0.48 35.75
C THR A 213 -3.96 -2.01 35.78
N PHE A 214 -2.93 -2.48 36.47
CA PHE A 214 -2.65 -3.90 36.60
C PHE A 214 -2.61 -4.25 38.09
N GLU A 215 -3.09 -5.45 38.40
CA GLU A 215 -3.04 -6.04 39.73
C GLU A 215 -2.32 -7.40 39.69
N GLY A 216 -1.52 -7.71 40.68
CA GLY A 216 -0.74 -8.95 40.76
C GLY A 216 0.60 -8.91 40.01
N ASN A 217 0.93 -7.82 39.34
CA ASN A 217 2.19 -7.61 38.63
C ASN A 217 3.32 -7.18 39.60
N GLN A 218 4.03 -8.14 40.14
CA GLN A 218 5.14 -7.89 41.07
C GLN A 218 6.48 -7.64 40.35
N VAL A 219 6.71 -8.30 39.19
CA VAL A 219 7.97 -8.26 38.44
C VAL A 219 8.05 -7.07 37.49
N PHE A 220 6.95 -6.72 36.83
CA PHE A 220 6.94 -5.65 35.86
C PHE A 220 6.00 -4.53 36.27
N SER A 221 6.51 -3.29 36.20
CA SER A 221 5.69 -2.10 36.49
C SER A 221 4.58 -1.91 35.47
N ASP A 222 3.46 -1.31 35.89
CA ASP A 222 2.32 -0.92 35.05
C ASP A 222 2.75 -0.15 33.81
N ARG A 223 3.72 0.77 33.95
CA ARG A 223 4.26 1.54 32.81
C ARG A 223 4.86 0.63 31.74
N LYS A 224 5.51 -0.47 32.13
CA LYS A 224 6.12 -1.44 31.22
C LYS A 224 5.05 -2.30 30.56
N LEU A 225 4.06 -2.76 31.34
CA LEU A 225 2.92 -3.54 30.84
C LEU A 225 2.04 -2.72 29.91
N ARG A 226 1.74 -1.46 30.22
CA ARG A 226 1.02 -0.57 29.30
C ARG A 226 1.69 -0.38 27.93
N LYS A 227 3.01 -0.53 27.81
CA LYS A 227 3.71 -0.47 26.53
C LYS A 227 3.48 -1.70 25.66
N THR A 228 3.03 -2.83 26.21
CA THR A 228 2.69 -4.03 25.44
C THR A 228 1.39 -3.84 24.66
N PHE A 229 0.53 -2.93 25.14
CA PHE A 229 -0.70 -2.56 24.46
C PHE A 229 -0.37 -1.67 23.26
N LYS A 230 -0.38 -2.24 22.06
CA LYS A 230 0.03 -1.56 20.81
C LYS A 230 -1.07 -0.71 20.21
N LYS A 231 -2.34 -1.08 20.46
CA LYS A 231 -3.53 -0.46 19.87
C LYS A 231 -4.42 0.23 20.91
N THR A 232 -4.44 -0.29 22.14
CA THR A 232 -5.27 0.19 23.26
C THR A 232 -4.43 1.08 24.17
N HIS A 233 -4.66 2.40 24.13
CA HIS A 233 -3.87 3.35 24.91
C HIS A 233 -4.73 4.22 25.82
N GLN A 234 -4.29 4.44 27.05
CA GLN A 234 -4.89 5.48 27.91
C GLN A 234 -4.59 6.88 27.35
N LYS A 235 -5.40 7.86 27.70
CA LYS A 235 -5.22 9.26 27.30
C LYS A 235 -3.82 9.74 27.70
N SER A 236 -3.07 10.29 26.76
CA SER A 236 -1.74 10.86 26.98
C SER A 236 -1.61 12.20 26.26
N ILE A 237 -0.54 12.95 26.55
CA ILE A 237 -0.20 14.21 25.88
C ILE A 237 0.11 13.97 24.37
N ASN A 238 0.49 12.76 24.01
CA ASN A 238 0.79 12.42 22.62
C ASN A 238 -0.50 12.36 21.79
N ILE A 239 -0.74 13.42 21.02
CA ILE A 239 -1.91 13.58 20.14
C ILE A 239 -2.00 12.54 19.01
N PHE A 240 -0.89 11.90 18.66
CA PHE A 240 -0.83 10.86 17.61
C PHE A 240 -1.28 9.48 18.10
N ARG A 241 -1.50 9.29 19.40
CA ARG A 241 -2.00 8.03 19.97
C ARG A 241 -3.50 8.13 20.21
N SER A 242 -4.26 7.27 19.53
CA SER A 242 -5.70 7.14 19.75
C SER A 242 -5.96 6.46 21.09
N SER A 243 -6.76 7.11 21.96
CA SER A 243 -7.24 6.53 23.24
C SER A 243 -8.67 5.99 23.15
N LYS A 244 -9.19 5.70 21.94
CA LYS A 244 -10.52 5.13 21.73
C LYS A 244 -10.51 3.66 22.14
N PHE A 245 -11.56 3.24 22.85
CA PHE A 245 -11.72 1.84 23.21
C PHE A 245 -12.37 1.07 22.05
N LYS A 246 -11.75 -0.06 21.64
CA LYS A 246 -12.27 -1.00 20.66
C LYS A 246 -12.05 -2.42 21.17
N ARG A 247 -13.11 -3.19 21.33
CA ARG A 247 -13.06 -4.53 21.92
C ARG A 247 -12.11 -5.48 21.21
N LYS A 248 -12.09 -5.48 19.88
CA LYS A 248 -11.19 -6.33 19.09
C LYS A 248 -9.71 -5.99 19.33
N GLU A 249 -9.38 -4.69 19.32
CA GLU A 249 -8.01 -4.21 19.56
C GLU A 249 -7.54 -4.52 21.00
N TYR A 250 -8.46 -4.42 21.95
CA TYR A 250 -8.20 -4.77 23.35
C TYR A 250 -7.95 -6.27 23.53
N ALA A 251 -8.71 -7.14 22.85
CA ALA A 251 -8.49 -8.58 22.89
C ALA A 251 -7.09 -8.96 22.34
N GLU A 252 -6.70 -8.36 21.22
CA GLU A 252 -5.36 -8.54 20.65
C GLU A 252 -4.24 -8.03 21.60
N ASP A 253 -4.49 -6.94 22.31
CA ASP A 253 -3.51 -6.40 23.25
C ASP A 253 -3.39 -7.23 24.54
N LYS A 254 -4.44 -7.96 24.95
CA LYS A 254 -4.35 -8.97 26.00
C LYS A 254 -3.44 -10.15 25.58
N GLU A 255 -3.55 -10.59 24.33
CA GLU A 255 -2.61 -11.59 23.78
C GLU A 255 -1.17 -11.04 23.77
N ASN A 256 -0.96 -9.79 23.33
CA ASN A 256 0.35 -9.14 23.36
C ASN A 256 0.95 -9.03 24.79
N LEU A 257 0.10 -8.88 25.83
CA LEU A 257 0.52 -8.87 27.22
C LEU A 257 1.05 -10.25 27.65
N LEU A 258 0.32 -11.32 27.33
CA LEU A 258 0.77 -12.69 27.62
C LEU A 258 2.02 -13.05 26.82
N ASP A 259 2.10 -12.68 25.55
CA ASP A 259 3.31 -12.86 24.73
C ASP A 259 4.52 -12.14 25.31
N PHE A 260 4.31 -10.95 25.89
CA PHE A 260 5.39 -10.24 26.59
C PHE A 260 5.90 -11.01 27.80
N TYR A 261 5.01 -11.55 28.64
CA TYR A 261 5.40 -12.38 29.78
C TYR A 261 6.12 -13.64 29.34
N ASN A 262 5.57 -14.35 28.35
CA ASN A 262 6.18 -15.54 27.76
C ASN A 262 7.58 -15.25 27.19
N SER A 263 7.78 -14.11 26.52
CA SER A 263 9.07 -13.70 25.96
C SER A 263 10.12 -13.33 27.04
N ARG A 264 9.73 -13.33 28.32
CA ARG A 264 10.60 -13.00 29.47
C ARG A 264 10.78 -14.16 30.44
N GLY A 265 10.27 -15.33 30.05
CA GLY A 265 10.37 -16.53 30.79
C GLY A 265 9.14 -16.90 31.64
N TYR A 266 8.17 -16.06 31.71
CA TYR A 266 6.96 -16.30 32.50
C TYR A 266 5.93 -17.10 31.69
N ARG A 267 6.25 -18.41 31.53
CA ARG A 267 5.48 -19.34 30.69
C ARG A 267 4.03 -19.49 31.15
N ASN A 268 3.82 -19.55 32.44
CA ASN A 268 2.53 -19.81 33.08
C ASN A 268 1.77 -18.51 33.43
N ALA A 269 2.23 -17.35 32.92
CA ALA A 269 1.52 -16.09 33.12
C ALA A 269 0.11 -16.15 32.54
N VAL A 270 -0.88 -15.74 33.33
CA VAL A 270 -2.28 -15.75 32.95
C VAL A 270 -3.01 -14.49 33.40
N ILE A 271 -3.99 -14.07 32.62
CA ILE A 271 -4.91 -13.01 33.03
C ILE A 271 -6.06 -13.69 33.78
N LEU A 272 -6.10 -13.46 35.11
CA LEU A 272 -7.13 -14.02 35.98
C LEU A 272 -8.51 -13.39 35.72
N SER A 273 -8.54 -12.08 35.55
CA SER A 273 -9.75 -11.34 35.24
C SER A 273 -9.40 -9.99 34.61
N ASP A 274 -10.33 -9.45 33.85
CA ASP A 274 -10.27 -8.07 33.38
C ASP A 274 -11.63 -7.38 33.61
N SER A 275 -11.59 -6.18 34.16
CA SER A 275 -12.77 -5.38 34.45
C SER A 275 -12.71 -4.07 33.71
N ILE A 276 -13.80 -3.72 33.05
CA ILE A 276 -13.99 -2.47 32.34
C ILE A 276 -15.11 -1.70 33.02
N TYR A 277 -14.81 -0.54 33.56
CA TYR A 277 -15.77 0.25 34.32
C TYR A 277 -15.83 1.70 33.82
N PRO A 278 -17.00 2.35 33.90
CA PRO A 278 -17.12 3.75 33.51
C PRO A 278 -16.53 4.67 34.59
N ILE A 279 -15.54 5.49 34.21
CA ILE A 279 -15.07 6.59 35.05
C ILE A 279 -16.08 7.76 34.93
N ASN A 280 -16.55 8.01 33.72
CA ASN A 280 -17.61 8.97 33.40
C ASN A 280 -18.24 8.62 32.03
N ALA A 281 -19.20 9.45 31.56
CA ALA A 281 -19.93 9.20 30.31
C ALA A 281 -19.03 9.06 29.05
N GLU A 282 -17.80 9.54 29.09
CA GLU A 282 -16.87 9.54 27.94
C GLU A 282 -15.58 8.74 28.17
N ARG A 283 -15.36 8.22 29.39
CA ARG A 283 -14.12 7.53 29.77
C ARG A 283 -14.37 6.24 30.51
N LEU A 284 -13.58 5.23 30.15
CA LEU A 284 -13.52 3.93 30.80
C LEU A 284 -12.20 3.77 31.54
N GLY A 285 -12.22 3.09 32.67
CA GLY A 285 -11.10 2.49 33.34
C GLY A 285 -11.01 1.00 33.00
N ILE A 286 -9.82 0.49 32.93
CA ILE A 286 -9.53 -0.95 32.70
C ILE A 286 -8.61 -1.42 33.81
N VAL A 287 -9.05 -2.46 34.53
CA VAL A 287 -8.22 -3.16 35.53
C VAL A 287 -7.98 -4.56 35.02
N ILE A 288 -6.73 -4.98 34.98
CA ILE A 288 -6.31 -6.31 34.53
C ILE A 288 -5.58 -7.00 35.65
N LYS A 289 -6.16 -8.08 36.16
CA LYS A 289 -5.53 -8.89 37.20
C LYS A 289 -4.73 -10.02 36.56
N VAL A 290 -3.43 -10.02 36.80
CA VAL A 290 -2.50 -11.01 36.24
C VAL A 290 -1.92 -11.88 37.34
N ASP A 291 -1.67 -13.14 37.04
CA ASP A 291 -0.77 -14.01 37.77
C ASP A 291 0.45 -14.23 36.87
N GLU A 292 1.61 -13.76 37.35
CA GLU A 292 2.85 -13.80 36.56
C GLU A 292 3.47 -15.20 36.54
N GLY A 293 3.17 -16.05 37.55
CA GLY A 293 3.75 -17.36 37.70
C GLY A 293 5.27 -17.34 37.98
N LYS A 294 5.92 -18.49 37.84
CA LYS A 294 7.39 -18.63 37.96
C LYS A 294 8.09 -18.39 36.63
N LYS A 295 9.37 -18.03 36.71
CA LYS A 295 10.22 -17.87 35.56
C LYS A 295 10.82 -19.21 35.12
N PHE A 296 10.71 -19.58 33.85
CA PHE A 296 11.17 -20.83 33.27
C PHE A 296 12.42 -20.65 32.40
N TYR A 297 13.20 -21.75 32.33
CA TYR A 297 14.44 -21.83 31.54
C TYR A 297 14.44 -23.09 30.68
N TYR A 298 15.08 -23.02 29.51
CA TYR A 298 15.29 -24.20 28.68
C TYR A 298 16.40 -25.06 29.27
N ARG A 299 16.11 -26.35 29.50
CA ARG A 299 17.08 -27.31 30.01
C ARG A 299 17.75 -28.11 28.88
N ASN A 300 16.98 -28.73 28.03
CA ASN A 300 17.46 -29.51 26.90
C ASN A 300 16.61 -29.19 25.63
N VAL A 301 17.25 -29.32 24.46
CA VAL A 301 16.56 -29.29 23.15
C VAL A 301 16.87 -30.60 22.43
N THR A 302 15.85 -31.31 22.04
CA THR A 302 15.97 -32.60 21.33
C THR A 302 15.19 -32.53 20.04
N TRP A 303 15.78 -32.96 18.93
CA TRP A 303 15.18 -33.07 17.63
C TRP A 303 14.81 -34.51 17.32
N LEU A 304 13.64 -34.74 16.74
CA LEU A 304 13.16 -36.04 16.30
C LEU A 304 12.62 -35.95 14.88
N GLY A 305 13.09 -36.85 14.02
CA GLY A 305 12.60 -36.95 12.62
C GLY A 305 13.33 -36.04 11.61
N ASN A 306 14.43 -35.38 12.00
CA ASN A 306 15.24 -34.53 11.12
C ASN A 306 16.32 -35.38 10.39
N SER A 307 15.94 -36.08 9.34
CA SER A 307 16.86 -36.89 8.56
C SER A 307 17.62 -36.12 7.47
N VAL A 308 16.99 -35.04 6.95
CA VAL A 308 17.53 -34.21 5.86
C VAL A 308 18.59 -33.24 6.37
N TYR A 309 18.37 -32.62 7.51
CA TYR A 309 19.28 -31.63 8.07
C TYR A 309 19.89 -32.09 9.40
N PRO A 310 21.20 -31.94 9.58
CA PRO A 310 21.86 -32.36 10.82
C PRO A 310 21.42 -31.47 12.01
N THR A 311 21.24 -32.09 13.17
CA THR A 311 20.83 -31.43 14.42
C THR A 311 21.65 -30.18 14.71
N LYS A 312 22.98 -30.23 14.50
CA LYS A 312 23.88 -29.08 14.74
C LYS A 312 23.49 -27.83 13.92
N GLN A 313 23.01 -28.01 12.69
CA GLN A 313 22.57 -26.90 11.84
C GLN A 313 21.27 -26.31 12.36
N LEU A 314 20.32 -27.16 12.74
CA LEU A 314 19.03 -26.77 13.30
C LEU A 314 19.18 -26.07 14.66
N ASP A 315 20.05 -26.58 15.53
CA ASP A 315 20.41 -25.93 16.80
C ASP A 315 21.01 -24.54 16.56
N GLY A 316 21.88 -24.40 15.57
CA GLY A 316 22.46 -23.11 15.20
C GLY A 316 21.41 -22.08 14.73
N MET A 317 20.36 -22.54 14.04
CA MET A 317 19.26 -21.67 13.60
C MET A 317 18.33 -21.25 14.75
N VAL A 318 18.02 -22.18 15.65
CA VAL A 318 17.16 -21.89 16.79
C VAL A 318 17.90 -21.10 17.88
N GLY A 319 19.21 -21.36 18.06
CA GLY A 319 20.08 -20.58 18.96
C GLY A 319 19.74 -20.69 20.45
N ILE A 320 19.00 -21.72 20.87
CA ILE A 320 18.67 -21.97 22.27
C ILE A 320 19.81 -22.73 22.93
N VAL A 321 20.41 -22.16 23.95
CA VAL A 321 21.41 -22.80 24.78
C VAL A 321 20.81 -23.25 26.11
N LYS A 322 21.37 -24.29 26.69
CA LYS A 322 20.97 -24.78 28.02
C LYS A 322 21.05 -23.66 29.07
N GLY A 323 19.98 -23.49 29.86
CA GLY A 323 19.83 -22.39 30.84
C GLY A 323 19.33 -21.08 30.27
N ALA A 324 19.09 -20.99 28.94
CA ALA A 324 18.48 -19.81 28.36
C ALA A 324 17.07 -19.56 28.89
N THR A 325 16.71 -18.30 29.10
CA THR A 325 15.35 -17.95 29.52
C THR A 325 14.34 -18.42 28.46
N TYR A 326 13.24 -19.01 28.95
CA TYR A 326 12.13 -19.39 28.08
C TYR A 326 11.62 -18.20 27.28
N ASP A 327 11.53 -18.33 25.95
CA ASP A 327 10.96 -17.37 25.02
C ASP A 327 10.24 -18.10 23.89
N LYS A 328 8.95 -18.34 24.09
CA LYS A 328 8.09 -19.01 23.11
C LYS A 328 8.03 -18.27 21.80
N LYS A 329 7.98 -16.93 21.84
CA LYS A 329 7.85 -16.09 20.67
C LYS A 329 9.08 -16.18 19.77
N SER A 330 10.28 -16.09 20.35
CA SER A 330 11.53 -16.26 19.63
C SER A 330 11.66 -17.66 19.04
N LEU A 331 11.34 -18.71 19.82
CA LEU A 331 11.34 -20.08 19.36
C LEU A 331 10.43 -20.27 18.13
N TYR A 332 9.18 -19.85 18.22
CA TYR A 332 8.21 -20.03 17.14
C TYR A 332 8.62 -19.27 15.86
N LYS A 333 9.20 -18.06 16.03
CA LYS A 333 9.75 -17.30 14.91
C LYS A 333 10.91 -18.03 14.23
N GLN A 334 11.85 -18.59 15.00
CA GLN A 334 13.00 -19.32 14.48
C GLN A 334 12.62 -20.66 13.86
N LEU A 335 11.60 -21.31 14.37
CA LEU A 335 11.02 -22.52 13.76
C LEU A 335 10.22 -22.19 12.49
N GLY A 336 9.74 -20.97 12.33
CA GLY A 336 8.89 -20.56 11.21
C GLY A 336 7.44 -21.02 11.34
N ILE A 337 6.92 -21.08 12.56
CA ILE A 337 5.55 -21.48 12.88
C ILE A 337 4.81 -20.37 13.62
N GLY A 338 3.49 -20.25 13.42
CA GLY A 338 2.65 -19.28 14.11
C GLY A 338 2.42 -17.97 13.35
N LYS A 339 1.75 -17.01 14.01
CA LYS A 339 1.23 -15.78 13.40
C LYS A 339 2.31 -14.73 13.06
N GLU A 340 3.51 -14.81 13.62
CA GLU A 340 4.56 -13.78 13.50
C GLU A 340 5.72 -14.18 12.58
N THR A 341 5.53 -15.20 11.75
CA THR A 341 6.54 -15.59 10.77
C THR A 341 6.64 -14.54 9.67
N ASN A 342 7.83 -13.91 9.58
CA ASN A 342 8.13 -13.06 8.43
C ASN A 342 8.52 -13.97 7.26
N PRO A 343 7.81 -13.86 6.11
CA PRO A 343 8.12 -14.68 4.92
C PRO A 343 9.55 -14.53 4.40
N ASP A 344 10.18 -13.39 4.65
CA ASP A 344 11.53 -13.06 4.20
C ASP A 344 12.64 -13.48 5.18
N GLU A 345 12.28 -13.94 6.39
CA GLU A 345 13.26 -14.38 7.38
C GLU A 345 13.54 -15.90 7.25
N MET A 346 14.81 -16.25 7.35
CA MET A 346 15.22 -17.65 7.35
C MET A 346 14.80 -18.31 8.67
N SER A 347 14.07 -19.40 8.58
CA SER A 347 13.61 -20.21 9.70
C SER A 347 13.77 -21.69 9.37
N VAL A 348 13.59 -22.57 10.35
CA VAL A 348 13.66 -24.02 10.11
C VAL A 348 12.64 -24.45 9.04
N SER A 349 11.39 -23.98 9.13
CA SER A 349 10.36 -24.28 8.14
C SER A 349 10.73 -23.75 6.74
N THR A 350 11.28 -22.52 6.64
CA THR A 350 11.73 -21.98 5.33
C THR A 350 12.91 -22.74 4.77
N LEU A 351 13.81 -23.26 5.60
CA LEU A 351 14.94 -24.10 5.16
C LEU A 351 14.42 -25.36 4.45
N TYR A 352 13.49 -26.09 5.06
CA TYR A 352 12.85 -27.26 4.46
C TYR A 352 12.10 -26.90 3.17
N GLN A 353 11.30 -25.83 3.18
CA GLN A 353 10.52 -25.40 2.02
C GLN A 353 11.41 -24.93 0.85
N ASN A 354 12.60 -24.39 1.11
CA ASN A 354 13.54 -24.01 0.06
C ASN A 354 14.20 -25.22 -0.62
N SER A 355 14.08 -26.38 0.00
CA SER A 355 14.62 -27.65 -0.51
C SER A 355 13.54 -28.63 -0.97
N GLY A 356 12.33 -28.14 -1.23
CA GLY A 356 11.22 -28.90 -1.78
C GLY A 356 10.29 -29.52 -0.75
N TYR A 357 10.61 -29.52 0.53
CA TYR A 357 9.80 -30.13 1.58
C TYR A 357 8.65 -29.21 2.00
N LEU A 358 7.74 -28.95 1.06
CA LEU A 358 6.60 -28.02 1.26
C LEU A 358 5.68 -28.48 2.38
N PHE A 359 5.45 -29.77 2.51
CA PHE A 359 4.49 -30.35 3.46
C PHE A 359 5.13 -30.70 4.81
N SER A 360 6.39 -30.30 5.03
CA SER A 360 7.05 -30.51 6.32
C SER A 360 6.28 -29.84 7.45
N GLN A 361 6.11 -30.59 8.56
CA GLN A 361 5.47 -30.11 9.77
C GLN A 361 6.45 -30.10 10.94
N ILE A 362 6.40 -29.02 11.72
CA ILE A 362 7.30 -28.83 12.86
C ILE A 362 6.45 -28.63 14.09
N GLU A 363 6.59 -29.55 15.07
CA GLU A 363 5.83 -29.54 16.31
C GLU A 363 6.75 -29.47 17.51
N PRO A 364 6.90 -28.28 18.13
CA PRO A 364 7.61 -28.17 19.39
C PRO A 364 6.75 -28.67 20.55
N GLN A 365 7.21 -29.66 21.27
CA GLN A 365 6.61 -30.18 22.48
C GLN A 365 7.42 -29.75 23.70
N GLU A 366 6.73 -29.14 24.65
CA GLU A 366 7.33 -28.65 25.89
C GLU A 366 7.03 -29.62 27.03
N ILE A 367 8.06 -30.13 27.65
CA ILE A 367 7.97 -31.02 28.81
C ILE A 367 8.47 -30.24 30.03
N VAL A 368 7.57 -29.94 30.94
CA VAL A 368 7.96 -29.27 32.19
C VAL A 368 8.66 -30.26 33.09
N VAL A 369 9.87 -29.92 33.49
CA VAL A 369 10.71 -30.69 34.39
C VAL A 369 11.08 -29.80 35.54
N ASN A 370 10.78 -30.25 36.75
CA ASN A 370 10.85 -29.41 37.94
C ASN A 370 9.90 -28.19 37.84
N GLU A 371 10.00 -27.27 38.79
CA GLU A 371 9.09 -26.12 38.88
C GLU A 371 9.45 -24.93 37.98
N ASP A 372 10.62 -24.96 37.30
CA ASP A 372 11.19 -23.81 36.58
C ASP A 372 11.92 -24.17 35.28
N SER A 373 11.90 -25.43 34.89
CA SER A 373 12.66 -25.89 33.73
C SER A 373 11.79 -26.56 32.67
N VAL A 374 12.16 -26.39 31.40
CA VAL A 374 11.48 -26.97 30.26
C VAL A 374 12.47 -27.74 29.38
N ASP A 375 12.18 -28.99 29.12
CA ASP A 375 12.77 -29.74 28.01
C ASP A 375 11.95 -29.53 26.75
N LEU A 376 12.59 -29.17 25.66
CA LEU A 376 11.97 -28.94 24.38
C LEU A 376 12.24 -30.11 23.45
N VAL A 377 11.22 -30.81 23.02
CA VAL A 377 11.29 -31.86 22.00
C VAL A 377 10.67 -31.34 20.72
N ILE A 378 11.47 -31.09 19.70
CA ILE A 378 11.01 -30.60 18.40
C ILE A 378 10.88 -31.80 17.44
N LYS A 379 9.64 -32.15 17.15
CA LYS A 379 9.33 -33.20 16.18
C LYS A 379 9.20 -32.61 14.79
N ILE A 380 9.90 -33.18 13.83
CA ILE A 380 9.82 -32.81 12.42
C ILE A 380 9.26 -34.00 11.64
N PHE A 381 8.19 -33.76 10.93
CA PHE A 381 7.70 -34.65 9.89
C PHE A 381 8.12 -34.03 8.56
N GLU A 382 9.15 -34.58 7.90
CA GLU A 382 9.77 -33.99 6.72
C GLU A 382 8.88 -34.15 5.47
N GLY A 383 8.22 -35.31 5.31
CA GLY A 383 7.42 -35.62 4.13
C GLY A 383 8.26 -35.80 2.85
N ASP A 384 7.59 -35.82 1.73
CA ASP A 384 8.19 -35.94 0.41
C ASP A 384 8.53 -34.58 -0.20
N GLN A 385 9.50 -34.55 -1.12
CA GLN A 385 9.82 -33.36 -1.88
C GLN A 385 8.74 -33.09 -2.93
N ALA A 386 8.15 -31.91 -2.88
CA ALA A 386 7.16 -31.44 -3.85
C ALA A 386 7.81 -30.82 -5.09
N ARG A 387 7.30 -31.18 -6.27
CA ARG A 387 7.62 -30.54 -7.56
C ARG A 387 6.45 -29.72 -8.05
N ILE A 388 6.76 -28.67 -8.79
CA ILE A 388 5.77 -27.81 -9.42
C ILE A 388 5.21 -28.54 -10.64
N ASN A 389 3.92 -28.88 -10.62
CA ASN A 389 3.24 -29.51 -11.76
C ASN A 389 2.82 -28.45 -12.79
N ASP A 390 2.12 -27.39 -12.37
CA ASP A 390 1.69 -26.31 -13.25
C ASP A 390 1.69 -24.96 -12.57
N VAL A 391 1.86 -23.88 -13.38
CA VAL A 391 1.79 -22.49 -12.94
C VAL A 391 0.76 -21.76 -13.78
N THR A 392 -0.31 -21.30 -13.12
CA THR A 392 -1.46 -20.64 -13.77
C THR A 392 -1.62 -19.19 -13.31
N PHE A 393 -2.20 -18.36 -14.18
CA PHE A 393 -2.52 -16.95 -13.91
C PHE A 393 -3.98 -16.69 -14.18
N THR A 394 -4.58 -15.81 -13.40
CA THR A 394 -5.94 -15.30 -13.62
C THR A 394 -5.95 -13.80 -13.35
N GLY A 395 -6.76 -13.05 -14.12
CA GLY A 395 -6.93 -11.61 -13.92
C GLY A 395 -5.98 -10.71 -14.72
N ASN A 396 -5.12 -11.26 -15.55
CA ASN A 396 -4.22 -10.52 -16.47
C ASN A 396 -4.91 -10.21 -17.81
N PHE A 397 -5.80 -9.22 -17.83
CA PHE A 397 -6.59 -8.86 -19.02
C PHE A 397 -5.83 -7.97 -20.01
N ARG A 398 -4.86 -7.18 -19.54
CA ARG A 398 -4.11 -6.21 -20.34
C ARG A 398 -2.66 -6.63 -20.58
N VAL A 399 -2.09 -7.47 -19.72
CA VAL A 399 -0.70 -7.96 -19.84
C VAL A 399 -0.73 -9.37 -20.41
N ASP A 400 0.03 -9.60 -21.47
CA ASP A 400 0.11 -10.90 -22.09
C ASP A 400 0.72 -11.95 -21.16
N ASP A 401 0.17 -13.18 -21.16
CA ASP A 401 0.63 -14.30 -20.34
C ASP A 401 2.13 -14.58 -20.52
N LYS A 402 2.62 -14.50 -21.77
CA LYS A 402 4.04 -14.65 -22.09
C LYS A 402 4.93 -13.65 -21.36
N VAL A 403 4.45 -12.42 -21.13
CA VAL A 403 5.18 -11.38 -20.41
C VAL A 403 5.34 -11.74 -18.94
N ILE A 404 4.30 -12.31 -18.34
CA ILE A 404 4.32 -12.77 -16.95
C ILE A 404 5.24 -13.98 -16.81
N ARG A 405 5.05 -15.00 -17.65
CA ARG A 405 5.81 -16.27 -17.59
C ARG A 405 7.32 -16.08 -17.67
N ARG A 406 7.80 -15.16 -18.49
CA ARG A 406 9.24 -14.89 -18.63
C ARG A 406 9.89 -14.27 -17.39
N GLU A 407 9.09 -13.65 -16.51
CA GLU A 407 9.57 -13.02 -15.27
C GLU A 407 9.54 -13.95 -14.06
N LEU A 408 9.05 -15.20 -14.21
CA LEU A 408 8.96 -16.14 -13.12
C LEU A 408 10.29 -16.80 -12.82
N TYR A 409 10.54 -17.02 -11.55
CA TYR A 409 11.62 -17.88 -11.05
C TYR A 409 11.14 -19.30 -10.72
N VAL A 410 9.82 -19.52 -10.64
CA VAL A 410 9.21 -20.85 -10.45
C VAL A 410 8.72 -21.39 -11.79
N ARG A 411 9.04 -22.65 -12.11
CA ARG A 411 8.70 -23.27 -13.39
C ARG A 411 8.15 -24.67 -13.22
N PRO A 412 7.20 -25.11 -14.05
CA PRO A 412 6.77 -26.50 -14.06
C PRO A 412 7.94 -27.49 -14.20
N GLY A 413 7.91 -28.58 -13.44
CA GLY A 413 8.94 -29.62 -13.37
C GLY A 413 10.07 -29.37 -12.39
N GLU A 414 10.29 -28.14 -11.91
CA GLU A 414 11.29 -27.81 -10.91
C GLU A 414 10.81 -28.22 -9.50
N LEU A 415 11.77 -28.45 -8.60
CA LEU A 415 11.46 -28.62 -7.19
C LEU A 415 10.83 -27.33 -6.65
N TYR A 416 9.86 -27.48 -5.74
CA TYR A 416 9.33 -26.34 -5.03
C TYR A 416 10.43 -25.66 -4.20
N ASP A 417 10.59 -24.37 -4.39
CA ASP A 417 11.52 -23.53 -3.63
C ASP A 417 10.79 -22.25 -3.21
N ARG A 418 10.59 -22.10 -1.91
CA ARG A 418 9.92 -20.93 -1.35
C ARG A 418 10.66 -19.63 -1.68
N SER A 419 11.99 -19.65 -1.67
CA SER A 419 12.80 -18.46 -1.97
C SER A 419 12.59 -18.00 -3.41
N MET A 420 12.44 -18.93 -4.35
CA MET A 420 12.12 -18.65 -5.75
C MET A 420 10.69 -18.16 -5.93
N LEU A 421 9.74 -18.70 -5.14
CA LEU A 421 8.37 -18.20 -5.13
C LEU A 421 8.32 -16.75 -4.63
N MET A 422 9.00 -16.44 -3.53
CA MET A 422 9.08 -15.07 -3.01
C MET A 422 9.80 -14.12 -3.97
N ALA A 423 10.85 -14.58 -4.66
CA ALA A 423 11.51 -13.83 -5.72
C ALA A 423 10.55 -13.55 -6.90
N THR A 424 9.70 -14.51 -7.27
CA THR A 424 8.66 -14.36 -8.28
C THR A 424 7.65 -13.28 -7.87
N LEU A 425 7.13 -13.33 -6.64
CA LEU A 425 6.18 -12.33 -6.13
C LEU A 425 6.78 -10.93 -6.13
N ARG A 426 8.03 -10.80 -5.68
CA ARG A 426 8.75 -9.52 -5.70
C ARG A 426 8.92 -8.99 -7.13
N GLN A 427 9.29 -9.87 -8.08
CA GLN A 427 9.44 -9.51 -9.48
C GLN A 427 8.12 -9.04 -10.10
N LEU A 428 7.02 -9.77 -9.86
CA LEU A 428 5.69 -9.37 -10.33
C LEU A 428 5.24 -8.04 -9.72
N GLY A 429 5.54 -7.80 -8.45
CA GLY A 429 5.26 -6.52 -7.78
C GLY A 429 6.07 -5.35 -8.36
N GLN A 430 7.33 -5.60 -8.77
CA GLN A 430 8.19 -4.60 -9.40
C GLN A 430 7.77 -4.23 -10.82
N MET A 431 7.04 -5.09 -11.53
CA MET A 431 6.50 -4.80 -12.86
C MET A 431 5.51 -3.61 -12.85
N GLN A 432 5.00 -3.21 -11.69
CA GLN A 432 4.03 -2.12 -11.49
C GLN A 432 2.67 -2.32 -12.18
N HIS A 433 2.46 -3.43 -12.86
CA HIS A 433 1.17 -3.76 -13.51
C HIS A 433 0.17 -4.39 -12.55
N PHE A 434 0.63 -4.96 -11.44
CA PHE A 434 -0.17 -5.70 -10.48
C PHE A 434 -0.16 -5.03 -9.11
N ASP A 435 -1.24 -5.22 -8.34
CA ASP A 435 -1.32 -4.75 -6.96
C ASP A 435 -0.50 -5.68 -6.04
N PRO A 436 0.63 -5.23 -5.46
CA PRO A 436 1.49 -6.08 -4.63
C PRO A 436 0.79 -6.62 -3.37
N GLU A 437 -0.20 -5.89 -2.84
CA GLU A 437 -0.92 -6.32 -1.63
C GLU A 437 -1.86 -7.51 -1.90
N LYS A 438 -2.25 -7.70 -3.16
CA LYS A 438 -3.15 -8.77 -3.60
C LYS A 438 -2.43 -9.94 -4.30
N LEU A 439 -1.11 -9.83 -4.46
CA LEU A 439 -0.27 -10.90 -5.01
C LEU A 439 -0.08 -12.03 -3.97
N GLN A 440 -1.11 -12.84 -3.77
CA GLN A 440 -1.05 -14.00 -2.88
C GLN A 440 -1.18 -15.27 -3.73
N PRO A 441 -0.10 -16.07 -3.87
CA PRO A 441 -0.16 -17.31 -4.64
C PRO A 441 -1.00 -18.34 -3.89
N ASN A 442 -1.83 -19.05 -4.63
CA ASN A 442 -2.56 -20.18 -4.11
C ASN A 442 -1.82 -21.47 -4.50
N ILE A 443 -1.32 -22.20 -3.51
CA ILE A 443 -0.59 -23.45 -3.67
C ILE A 443 -1.58 -24.59 -3.45
N MET A 444 -1.85 -25.35 -4.50
CA MET A 444 -2.83 -26.44 -4.48
C MET A 444 -2.11 -27.78 -4.62
N PRO A 445 -2.13 -28.64 -3.59
CA PRO A 445 -1.59 -30.00 -3.71
C PRO A 445 -2.37 -30.78 -4.78
N VAL A 446 -1.63 -31.46 -5.65
CA VAL A 446 -2.17 -32.43 -6.62
C VAL A 446 -1.93 -33.84 -6.09
N SER A 447 -0.77 -34.07 -5.49
CA SER A 447 -0.38 -35.29 -4.78
C SER A 447 0.64 -34.92 -3.67
N ASN A 448 1.17 -35.91 -2.96
CA ASN A 448 2.23 -35.70 -1.97
C ASN A 448 3.52 -35.11 -2.59
N GLU A 449 3.75 -35.34 -3.89
CA GLU A 449 4.96 -34.94 -4.61
C GLU A 449 4.71 -33.79 -5.63
N LEU A 450 3.46 -33.42 -5.90
CA LEU A 450 3.11 -32.48 -6.95
C LEU A 450 2.21 -31.35 -6.46
N VAL A 451 2.54 -30.12 -6.85
CA VAL A 451 1.75 -28.92 -6.53
C VAL A 451 1.49 -28.07 -7.74
N ASN A 452 0.30 -27.48 -7.83
CA ASN A 452 -0.03 -26.40 -8.73
C ASN A 452 0.10 -25.07 -8.01
N ILE A 453 0.64 -24.06 -8.69
CA ILE A 453 0.74 -22.70 -8.17
C ILE A 453 -0.12 -21.79 -9.03
N ALA A 454 -1.18 -21.24 -8.44
CA ALA A 454 -2.05 -20.27 -9.11
C ALA A 454 -1.79 -18.86 -8.58
N PHE A 455 -1.57 -17.92 -9.49
CA PHE A 455 -1.41 -16.51 -9.17
C PHE A 455 -2.68 -15.73 -9.56
N PRO A 456 -3.57 -15.41 -8.62
CA PRO A 456 -4.63 -14.45 -8.87
C PRO A 456 -4.00 -13.06 -8.94
N LEU A 457 -4.05 -12.46 -10.13
CA LEU A 457 -3.48 -11.14 -10.39
C LEU A 457 -4.59 -10.10 -10.40
N GLU A 458 -4.37 -8.97 -9.80
CA GLU A 458 -5.24 -7.80 -9.96
C GLU A 458 -4.44 -6.69 -10.64
N GLU A 459 -4.83 -6.37 -11.88
CA GLU A 459 -4.16 -5.33 -12.65
C GLU A 459 -4.50 -3.95 -12.13
N LYS A 460 -3.48 -3.10 -12.04
CA LYS A 460 -3.62 -1.67 -11.75
C LYS A 460 -3.13 -0.82 -12.92
N ALA A 461 -3.55 0.43 -12.97
CA ALA A 461 -3.02 1.39 -13.93
C ALA A 461 -1.51 1.58 -13.66
N SER A 462 -0.70 1.28 -14.68
CA SER A 462 0.76 1.40 -14.64
C SER A 462 1.27 2.60 -15.44
N ASP A 463 0.44 3.15 -16.31
CA ASP A 463 0.79 4.32 -17.12
C ASP A 463 0.90 5.55 -16.23
N LYS A 464 1.86 6.41 -16.54
CA LYS A 464 2.13 7.61 -15.76
C LYS A 464 1.90 8.84 -16.64
N PHE A 465 1.16 9.78 -16.09
CA PHE A 465 1.10 11.15 -16.58
C PHE A 465 1.97 11.99 -15.67
N GLU A 466 3.03 12.56 -16.21
CA GLU A 466 3.92 13.44 -15.48
C GLU A 466 3.57 14.88 -15.83
N ILE A 467 3.16 15.63 -14.83
CA ILE A 467 3.02 17.07 -14.93
C ILE A 467 3.94 17.62 -13.85
N SER A 468 4.94 18.39 -14.26
CA SER A 468 5.79 19.06 -13.30
C SER A 468 5.85 20.55 -13.64
N GLY A 469 6.04 21.36 -12.61
CA GLY A 469 6.22 22.77 -12.76
C GLY A 469 7.17 23.28 -11.68
N GLY A 470 7.96 24.26 -12.01
CA GLY A 470 8.89 24.88 -11.09
C GLY A 470 9.03 26.36 -11.36
N TRP A 471 9.47 27.09 -10.37
CA TRP A 471 9.82 28.49 -10.48
C TRP A 471 11.32 28.63 -10.25
N GLY A 472 12.04 29.09 -11.24
CA GLY A 472 13.47 29.31 -11.17
C GLY A 472 13.87 30.55 -12.00
N GLU A 473 14.79 31.31 -11.51
CA GLU A 473 15.29 32.54 -12.15
C GLU A 473 14.20 33.54 -12.62
N GLY A 474 13.10 33.63 -11.83
CA GLY A 474 11.98 34.50 -12.14
C GLY A 474 11.01 33.97 -13.21
N MET A 475 11.18 32.75 -13.66
CA MET A 475 10.34 32.11 -14.71
C MET A 475 9.64 30.85 -14.19
N PHE A 476 8.45 30.60 -14.73
CA PHE A 476 7.75 29.34 -14.52
C PHE A 476 8.06 28.35 -15.65
N VAL A 477 8.55 27.17 -15.29
CA VAL A 477 8.76 26.06 -16.23
C VAL A 477 7.68 25.02 -16.03
N GLY A 478 7.04 24.61 -17.11
CA GLY A 478 6.12 23.50 -17.13
C GLY A 478 6.66 22.33 -17.94
N SER A 479 6.48 21.10 -17.46
CA SER A 479 6.69 19.90 -18.25
C SER A 479 5.47 19.00 -18.22
N VAL A 480 5.20 18.37 -19.35
CA VAL A 480 4.15 17.34 -19.49
C VAL A 480 4.79 16.11 -20.09
N GLY A 481 4.58 14.97 -19.45
CA GLY A 481 5.06 13.68 -19.90
C GLY A 481 3.96 12.62 -19.88
N VAL A 482 4.04 11.70 -20.80
CA VAL A 482 3.23 10.48 -20.83
C VAL A 482 4.19 9.30 -20.93
N GLN A 483 4.07 8.37 -19.99
CA GLN A 483 4.80 7.11 -20.02
C GLN A 483 3.81 5.95 -20.05
N LEU A 484 3.79 5.24 -21.16
CA LEU A 484 3.01 4.03 -21.38
C LEU A 484 3.88 2.83 -21.00
N ASN A 485 3.52 2.10 -19.95
CA ASN A 485 4.36 1.02 -19.40
C ASN A 485 4.03 -0.37 -19.94
N ASN A 486 2.90 -0.52 -20.64
CA ASN A 486 2.50 -1.78 -21.26
C ASN A 486 2.38 -1.67 -22.77
N PHE A 487 3.18 -0.83 -23.39
CA PHE A 487 3.16 -0.61 -24.84
C PHE A 487 3.54 -1.88 -25.61
N SER A 488 3.05 -1.99 -26.86
CA SER A 488 3.38 -3.07 -27.79
C SER A 488 3.58 -2.55 -29.21
N ILE A 489 4.82 -2.50 -29.66
CA ILE A 489 5.12 -2.11 -31.05
C ILE A 489 4.54 -3.12 -32.05
N ARG A 490 4.41 -4.41 -31.67
CA ARG A 490 3.83 -5.45 -32.53
C ARG A 490 2.33 -5.27 -32.78
N ASN A 491 1.64 -4.67 -31.79
CA ASN A 491 0.20 -4.45 -31.83
C ASN A 491 -0.18 -3.08 -32.44
N LEU A 492 0.83 -2.29 -32.86
CA LEU A 492 0.62 -0.94 -33.40
C LEU A 492 -0.35 -0.94 -34.61
N PHE A 493 -0.27 -1.96 -35.46
CA PHE A 493 -1.11 -2.08 -36.64
C PHE A 493 -2.32 -3.02 -36.47
N LYS A 494 -2.55 -3.53 -35.22
CA LYS A 494 -3.64 -4.43 -34.88
C LYS A 494 -4.70 -3.70 -34.05
N LYS A 495 -5.70 -3.09 -34.70
CA LYS A 495 -6.72 -2.29 -34.01
C LYS A 495 -7.47 -3.02 -32.90
N GLY A 496 -7.68 -4.34 -32.99
CA GLY A 496 -8.32 -5.16 -31.94
C GLY A 496 -7.54 -5.29 -30.64
N GLU A 497 -6.25 -4.98 -30.66
CA GLU A 497 -5.36 -5.04 -29.49
C GLU A 497 -5.14 -3.69 -28.82
N TRP A 498 -5.88 -2.65 -29.23
CA TRP A 498 -5.79 -1.32 -28.64
C TRP A 498 -6.68 -1.21 -27.39
N ARG A 499 -6.07 -0.98 -26.17
CA ARG A 499 -6.74 -0.96 -24.85
C ARG A 499 -6.22 0.15 -23.93
N PRO A 500 -6.39 1.43 -24.13
CA PRO A 500 -6.80 2.24 -25.27
C PRO A 500 -5.70 2.45 -26.35
N TYR A 501 -4.48 2.03 -26.10
CA TYR A 501 -3.33 2.07 -27.01
C TYR A 501 -2.83 0.63 -27.27
N PRO A 502 -1.97 0.41 -28.29
CA PRO A 502 -1.42 -0.92 -28.53
C PRO A 502 -0.62 -1.39 -27.31
N SER A 503 -1.16 -2.40 -26.60
CA SER A 503 -0.63 -2.85 -25.30
C SER A 503 -0.44 -4.37 -25.25
N GLY A 504 0.16 -4.86 -24.15
CA GLY A 504 0.30 -6.27 -23.82
C GLY A 504 1.74 -6.76 -23.62
N GLN A 505 2.75 -6.12 -24.23
CA GLN A 505 4.12 -6.64 -24.29
C GLN A 505 5.08 -6.09 -23.20
N ASN A 506 4.59 -5.25 -22.27
CA ASN A 506 5.40 -4.61 -21.23
C ASN A 506 6.55 -3.75 -21.81
N GLN A 507 6.43 -3.26 -23.05
CA GLN A 507 7.34 -2.26 -23.58
C GLN A 507 7.00 -0.90 -22.96
N GLN A 508 8.01 -0.04 -22.85
CA GLN A 508 7.81 1.31 -22.31
C GLN A 508 8.01 2.33 -23.42
N LEU A 509 7.05 3.21 -23.58
CA LEU A 509 7.14 4.36 -24.47
C LEU A 509 6.91 5.62 -23.64
N ALA A 510 7.91 6.49 -23.57
CA ALA A 510 7.81 7.76 -22.85
C ALA A 510 8.00 8.92 -23.83
N ILE A 511 7.14 9.91 -23.71
CA ILE A 511 7.20 11.18 -24.44
C ILE A 511 7.09 12.28 -23.41
N LYS A 512 8.09 13.17 -23.36
CA LYS A 512 8.12 14.30 -22.44
C LYS A 512 8.42 15.60 -23.18
N GLY A 513 7.55 16.57 -23.01
CA GLY A 513 7.75 17.94 -23.46
C GLY A 513 7.95 18.88 -22.28
N GLN A 514 8.87 19.81 -22.39
CA GLN A 514 9.13 20.83 -21.39
C GLN A 514 9.23 22.20 -22.05
N THR A 515 8.67 23.22 -21.44
CA THR A 515 8.76 24.57 -21.95
C THR A 515 8.59 25.61 -20.85
N ASN A 516 9.26 26.72 -21.00
CA ASN A 516 8.94 27.97 -20.32
C ASN A 516 8.59 29.11 -21.31
N GLY A 517 7.94 28.74 -22.41
CA GLY A 517 7.55 29.67 -23.45
C GLY A 517 8.60 29.84 -24.51
N THR A 518 9.22 31.00 -24.61
CA THR A 518 10.20 31.36 -25.67
C THR A 518 11.62 31.05 -25.27
N TYR A 519 11.92 31.06 -23.96
CA TYR A 519 13.31 30.92 -23.46
C TYR A 519 13.81 29.48 -23.61
N TYR A 520 13.01 28.47 -23.23
CA TYR A 520 13.40 27.08 -23.29
C TYR A 520 12.29 26.17 -23.82
N LYS A 521 12.66 25.25 -24.70
CA LYS A 521 11.78 24.18 -25.21
C LYS A 521 12.58 22.90 -25.32
N ALA A 522 12.01 21.78 -24.84
CA ALA A 522 12.62 20.47 -24.99
C ALA A 522 11.58 19.41 -25.30
N LEU A 523 11.98 18.40 -26.08
CA LEU A 523 11.23 17.22 -26.38
C LEU A 523 12.10 15.99 -26.20
N GLN A 524 11.62 15.02 -25.45
CA GLN A 524 12.29 13.74 -25.25
C GLN A 524 11.35 12.61 -25.62
N LEU A 525 11.85 11.65 -26.39
CA LEU A 525 11.20 10.41 -26.75
C LEU A 525 12.10 9.25 -26.30
N SER A 526 11.54 8.28 -25.58
CA SER A 526 12.26 7.08 -25.15
C SER A 526 11.41 5.86 -25.35
N PHE A 527 11.98 4.83 -25.97
CA PHE A 527 11.38 3.52 -26.13
C PHE A 527 12.27 2.46 -25.48
N THR A 528 11.69 1.57 -24.66
CA THR A 528 12.41 0.47 -24.03
C THR A 528 11.70 -0.85 -24.25
N GLU A 529 12.40 -1.83 -24.83
CA GLU A 529 12.02 -3.24 -24.88
C GLU A 529 12.75 -3.98 -23.75
N PRO A 530 12.08 -4.45 -22.69
CA PRO A 530 12.76 -5.06 -21.54
C PRO A 530 13.29 -6.47 -21.78
N TRP A 531 12.83 -7.15 -22.86
CA TRP A 531 13.25 -8.51 -23.21
C TRP A 531 13.57 -8.64 -24.69
N LEU A 532 14.64 -8.00 -25.13
CA LEU A 532 15.11 -8.06 -26.51
C LEU A 532 15.33 -9.50 -26.96
N GLY A 533 14.61 -9.91 -28.01
CA GLY A 533 14.62 -11.29 -28.49
C GLY A 533 13.80 -12.27 -27.66
N GLY A 534 13.21 -11.88 -26.52
CA GLY A 534 12.22 -12.64 -25.74
C GLY A 534 12.76 -13.84 -24.95
N ARG A 535 14.07 -14.13 -25.00
CA ARG A 535 14.69 -15.30 -24.35
C ARG A 535 15.46 -14.98 -23.08
N LYS A 536 16.06 -13.79 -23.02
CA LYS A 536 16.86 -13.33 -21.87
C LYS A 536 16.42 -11.94 -21.44
N PRO A 537 16.55 -11.57 -20.18
CA PRO A 537 16.18 -10.24 -19.67
C PRO A 537 17.20 -9.16 -20.07
N ASN A 538 17.43 -9.03 -21.38
CA ASN A 538 18.25 -7.97 -21.96
C ASN A 538 17.31 -6.86 -22.44
N SER A 539 17.47 -5.66 -21.95
CA SER A 539 16.68 -4.51 -22.40
C SER A 539 17.36 -3.78 -23.54
N LEU A 540 16.57 -3.30 -24.49
CA LEU A 540 17.02 -2.34 -25.50
C LEU A 540 16.31 -1.01 -25.23
N THR A 541 17.07 0.08 -25.10
CA THR A 541 16.52 1.43 -24.96
C THR A 541 16.98 2.27 -26.12
N VAL A 542 16.06 2.98 -26.75
CA VAL A 542 16.33 3.97 -27.80
C VAL A 542 15.79 5.31 -27.34
N GLY A 543 16.64 6.34 -27.34
CA GLY A 543 16.31 7.69 -26.93
C GLY A 543 16.53 8.71 -28.04
N LEU A 544 15.64 9.68 -28.13
CA LEU A 544 15.79 10.88 -28.95
C LEU A 544 15.52 12.11 -28.07
N TYR A 545 16.35 13.12 -28.21
CA TYR A 545 16.29 14.33 -27.41
C TYR A 545 16.49 15.57 -28.30
N TYR A 546 15.67 16.59 -28.10
CA TYR A 546 15.84 17.91 -28.70
C TYR A 546 15.60 18.98 -27.64
N SER A 547 16.44 20.00 -27.61
CA SER A 547 16.16 21.23 -26.87
C SER A 547 16.60 22.47 -27.62
N ASP A 548 15.93 23.58 -27.34
CA ASP A 548 16.28 24.93 -27.81
C ASP A 548 16.16 25.90 -26.65
N GLN A 549 17.27 26.48 -26.24
CA GLN A 549 17.35 27.56 -25.27
C GLN A 549 17.67 28.86 -26.02
N SER A 550 16.95 29.92 -25.70
CA SER A 550 17.10 31.22 -26.37
C SER A 550 17.31 32.36 -25.34
N ASN A 551 17.62 33.54 -25.81
CA ASN A 551 17.72 34.75 -24.98
C ASN A 551 16.38 35.51 -24.85
N ALA A 552 15.28 34.96 -25.29
CA ALA A 552 13.96 35.60 -25.23
C ALA A 552 13.25 35.24 -23.90
N TYR A 553 13.45 36.03 -22.87
CA TYR A 553 12.84 35.84 -21.55
C TYR A 553 11.33 36.15 -21.53
N TYR A 554 10.83 36.99 -22.44
CA TYR A 554 9.42 37.36 -22.53
C TYR A 554 8.84 36.97 -23.87
N PHE A 555 7.55 36.59 -23.89
CA PHE A 555 6.84 36.20 -25.11
C PHE A 555 6.84 37.25 -26.24
N THR A 556 7.01 38.50 -25.88
CA THR A 556 7.10 39.63 -26.84
C THR A 556 8.51 39.81 -27.41
N GLN A 557 9.51 39.16 -26.84
CA GLN A 557 10.90 39.26 -27.25
C GLN A 557 11.23 38.31 -28.40
N LYS A 558 11.85 38.82 -29.47
CA LYS A 558 12.32 37.98 -30.56
C LYS A 558 13.68 37.38 -30.17
N ALA A 559 13.77 36.06 -30.22
CA ALA A 559 15.01 35.33 -29.95
C ALA A 559 16.07 35.64 -31.02
N THR A 560 17.23 36.11 -30.59
CA THR A 560 18.39 36.38 -31.46
C THR A 560 19.52 35.41 -31.22
N LYS A 561 19.65 34.88 -29.99
CA LYS A 561 20.67 33.91 -29.57
C LYS A 561 20.01 32.56 -29.29
N HIS A 562 20.69 31.47 -29.67
CA HIS A 562 20.18 30.13 -29.52
C HIS A 562 21.26 29.14 -29.08
N PHE A 563 20.91 28.25 -28.20
CA PHE A 563 21.65 27.04 -27.86
C PHE A 563 20.75 25.82 -28.10
N ARG A 564 20.97 25.12 -29.20
CA ARG A 564 20.17 23.96 -29.61
C ARG A 564 20.94 22.67 -29.41
N THR A 565 20.28 21.66 -28.88
CA THR A 565 20.83 20.32 -28.72
C THR A 565 19.96 19.31 -29.41
N LEU A 566 20.57 18.46 -30.22
CA LEU A 566 19.94 17.27 -30.81
C LEU A 566 20.72 16.05 -30.33
N GLY A 567 20.04 15.06 -29.77
CA GLY A 567 20.65 13.83 -29.29
C GLY A 567 19.92 12.58 -29.72
N ALA A 568 20.67 11.51 -29.95
CA ALA A 568 20.15 10.16 -30.17
C ALA A 568 21.00 9.15 -29.40
N SER A 569 20.35 8.18 -28.77
CA SER A 569 21.05 7.13 -28.03
C SER A 569 20.46 5.76 -28.25
N VAL A 570 21.31 4.73 -28.14
CA VAL A 570 20.93 3.32 -28.15
C VAL A 570 21.66 2.64 -27.00
N GLY A 571 20.91 2.00 -26.11
CA GLY A 571 21.47 1.34 -24.94
C GLY A 571 20.97 -0.09 -24.80
N ILE A 572 21.83 -0.96 -24.26
CA ILE A 572 21.53 -2.35 -23.92
C ILE A 572 21.76 -2.57 -22.45
N GLY A 573 20.71 -2.99 -21.74
CA GLY A 573 20.77 -3.38 -20.34
C GLY A 573 20.74 -4.90 -20.17
N ARG A 574 21.44 -5.41 -19.17
CA ARG A 574 21.47 -6.84 -18.84
C ARG A 574 21.37 -7.02 -17.34
N ARG A 575 20.48 -7.91 -16.90
CA ARG A 575 20.47 -8.41 -15.51
C ARG A 575 21.57 -9.46 -15.35
N LEU A 576 22.37 -9.32 -14.31
CA LEU A 576 23.46 -10.26 -14.01
C LEU A 576 22.97 -11.30 -13.00
N SER A 577 23.55 -12.50 -13.04
CA SER A 577 23.30 -13.57 -12.08
C SER A 577 24.36 -13.64 -10.98
N TRP A 578 25.50 -13.02 -11.18
CA TRP A 578 26.64 -12.95 -10.27
C TRP A 578 27.07 -11.49 -10.09
N PRO A 579 27.42 -11.06 -8.86
CA PRO A 579 27.50 -11.77 -7.58
C PRO A 579 26.14 -12.17 -6.99
N ASP A 580 25.09 -11.43 -7.27
CA ASP A 580 23.69 -11.75 -6.95
C ASP A 580 22.75 -11.27 -8.07
N ARG A 581 21.47 -11.63 -7.98
CA ARG A 581 20.44 -11.33 -9.00
C ARG A 581 19.99 -9.88 -9.05
N TYR A 582 20.50 -9.02 -8.19
CA TYR A 582 20.12 -7.60 -8.11
C TYR A 582 21.03 -6.70 -8.96
N PHE A 583 22.14 -7.25 -9.50
CA PHE A 583 23.05 -6.51 -10.33
C PHE A 583 22.56 -6.34 -11.76
N THR A 584 22.81 -5.14 -12.30
CA THR A 584 22.52 -4.78 -13.69
C THR A 584 23.74 -4.12 -14.33
N LEU A 585 23.93 -4.40 -15.62
CA LEU A 585 24.91 -3.73 -16.46
C LEU A 585 24.19 -3.08 -17.63
N TYR A 586 24.38 -1.78 -17.82
CA TYR A 586 23.81 -1.02 -18.94
C TYR A 586 24.91 -0.36 -19.73
N ASN A 587 24.91 -0.53 -21.05
CA ASN A 587 25.84 0.09 -21.98
C ASN A 587 25.05 0.90 -23.00
N GLU A 588 25.48 2.12 -23.27
CA GLU A 588 24.81 3.04 -24.19
C GLU A 588 25.83 3.72 -25.09
N ILE A 589 25.48 3.87 -26.34
CA ILE A 589 26.17 4.76 -27.28
C ILE A 589 25.21 5.92 -27.56
N ALA A 590 25.69 7.13 -27.41
CA ALA A 590 24.94 8.36 -27.67
C ALA A 590 25.72 9.27 -28.63
N TYR A 591 24.97 9.89 -29.53
CA TYR A 591 25.46 11.01 -30.34
C TYR A 591 24.67 12.27 -29.97
N GLN A 592 25.41 13.39 -29.84
CA GLN A 592 24.81 14.70 -29.57
C GLN A 592 25.46 15.76 -30.45
N ALA A 593 24.65 16.67 -30.94
CA ALA A 593 25.08 17.86 -31.66
C ALA A 593 24.57 19.10 -30.95
N TYR A 594 25.49 19.98 -30.58
CA TYR A 594 25.19 21.30 -30.05
C TYR A 594 25.36 22.34 -31.18
N ASN A 595 24.31 23.11 -31.39
CA ASN A 595 24.36 24.22 -32.35
C ASN A 595 24.15 25.54 -31.62
N LEU A 596 25.17 26.39 -31.63
CA LEU A 596 25.20 27.66 -30.94
C LEU A 596 25.14 28.82 -31.93
N LYS A 597 24.33 29.81 -31.62
CA LYS A 597 24.22 31.06 -32.36
C LYS A 597 24.28 32.21 -31.35
N ASP A 598 25.41 32.97 -31.41
CA ASP A 598 25.68 34.12 -30.55
C ASP A 598 25.44 33.89 -29.06
N TRP A 599 25.79 32.67 -28.59
CA TRP A 599 25.53 32.19 -27.21
C TRP A 599 26.75 32.46 -26.30
N ASP A 600 26.64 33.48 -25.44
CA ASP A 600 27.79 34.01 -24.69
C ASP A 600 28.11 33.21 -23.39
N SER A 601 27.25 32.26 -22.99
CA SER A 601 27.44 31.52 -21.72
C SER A 601 28.52 30.43 -21.76
N PHE A 602 29.08 30.16 -22.97
CA PHE A 602 30.13 29.16 -23.16
C PHE A 602 31.31 29.75 -23.93
N ILE A 603 32.45 29.08 -23.86
CA ILE A 603 33.66 29.44 -24.64
C ILE A 603 33.36 29.38 -26.16
N VAL A 604 32.50 28.44 -26.58
CA VAL A 604 32.03 28.37 -27.97
C VAL A 604 30.76 29.20 -28.06
N THR A 605 30.80 30.31 -28.77
CA THR A 605 29.66 31.22 -28.91
C THR A 605 28.84 30.98 -30.16
N ASN A 606 29.47 30.45 -31.21
CA ASN A 606 28.90 30.18 -32.51
C ASN A 606 29.42 28.86 -33.09
N GLY A 607 28.61 28.18 -33.87
CA GLY A 607 29.00 26.98 -34.60
C GLY A 607 28.37 25.70 -34.04
N THR A 608 28.92 24.55 -34.45
CA THR A 608 28.44 23.24 -34.06
C THR A 608 29.53 22.40 -33.38
N SER A 609 29.20 21.86 -32.20
CA SER A 609 30.05 20.92 -31.46
C SER A 609 29.36 19.55 -31.40
N ASN A 610 30.14 18.46 -31.57
CA ASN A 610 29.60 17.12 -31.61
C ASN A 610 30.19 16.25 -30.50
N ILE A 611 29.41 15.34 -29.96
CA ILE A 611 29.83 14.36 -28.97
C ILE A 611 29.41 12.97 -29.47
N ILE A 612 30.34 12.03 -29.45
CA ILE A 612 30.06 10.59 -29.46
C ILE A 612 30.46 10.08 -28.09
N GLN A 613 29.49 9.54 -27.35
CA GLN A 613 29.72 9.08 -25.98
C GLN A 613 29.40 7.60 -25.85
N PHE A 614 30.27 6.87 -25.19
CA PHE A 614 30.05 5.54 -24.68
C PHE A 614 29.84 5.63 -23.17
N LYS A 615 28.69 5.11 -22.69
CA LYS A 615 28.33 5.13 -21.28
C LYS A 615 28.11 3.71 -20.78
N THR A 616 28.77 3.36 -19.68
CA THR A 616 28.58 2.11 -18.97
C THR A 616 28.09 2.41 -17.56
N MET A 617 26.98 1.78 -17.16
CA MET A 617 26.46 1.86 -15.80
C MET A 617 26.36 0.46 -15.21
N PHE A 618 27.03 0.26 -14.08
CA PHE A 618 26.97 -0.93 -13.27
C PHE A 618 26.21 -0.58 -11.99
N GLY A 619 25.08 -1.22 -11.78
CA GLY A 619 24.18 -0.91 -10.68
C GLY A 619 23.68 -2.14 -9.93
N ARG A 620 23.27 -1.94 -8.68
CA ARG A 620 22.63 -2.96 -7.85
C ARG A 620 21.47 -2.33 -7.08
N SER A 621 20.27 -2.90 -7.19
CA SER A 621 19.13 -2.45 -6.43
C SER A 621 18.44 -3.64 -5.75
N SER A 622 18.55 -3.70 -4.42
CA SER A 622 17.95 -4.74 -3.57
C SER A 622 16.86 -4.20 -2.64
N VAL A 623 16.34 -3.00 -2.93
CA VAL A 623 15.27 -2.36 -2.14
C VAL A 623 13.99 -3.18 -2.18
N ASP A 624 13.27 -3.23 -1.05
CA ASP A 624 12.02 -3.99 -0.90
C ASP A 624 10.85 -3.39 -1.68
N GLN A 625 10.83 -2.06 -1.84
CA GLN A 625 9.78 -1.35 -2.58
C GLN A 625 10.27 0.01 -3.11
N PRO A 626 9.69 0.51 -4.23
CA PRO A 626 10.24 1.68 -4.91
C PRO A 626 9.89 3.02 -4.26
N ILE A 627 8.74 3.16 -3.59
CA ILE A 627 8.24 4.47 -3.12
C ILE A 627 8.71 4.80 -1.70
N TYR A 628 8.67 3.82 -0.82
CA TYR A 628 9.10 3.93 0.57
C TYR A 628 9.98 2.73 0.93
N PRO A 629 11.24 2.68 0.44
CA PRO A 629 12.16 1.61 0.77
C PRO A 629 12.38 1.53 2.29
N ARG A 630 12.24 0.32 2.84
CA ARG A 630 12.42 0.07 4.28
C ARG A 630 13.73 -0.62 4.59
N GLN A 631 14.22 -1.40 3.62
CA GLN A 631 15.47 -2.15 3.74
C GLN A 631 16.09 -2.37 2.36
N GLY A 632 17.39 -2.66 2.35
CA GLY A 632 18.15 -2.93 1.14
C GLY A 632 19.08 -1.80 0.75
N SER A 633 19.63 -1.89 -0.44
CA SER A 633 20.54 -0.90 -0.99
C SER A 633 20.28 -0.65 -2.46
N ASP A 634 20.57 0.56 -2.90
CA ASP A 634 20.55 0.98 -4.29
C ASP A 634 21.83 1.76 -4.58
N PHE A 635 22.69 1.22 -5.45
CA PHE A 635 23.91 1.90 -5.84
C PHE A 635 24.23 1.71 -7.32
N SER A 636 24.93 2.69 -7.89
CA SER A 636 25.40 2.65 -9.26
C SER A 636 26.75 3.34 -9.42
N ILE A 637 27.55 2.78 -10.33
CA ILE A 637 28.77 3.40 -10.85
C ILE A 637 28.54 3.62 -12.34
N THR A 638 28.65 4.86 -12.78
CA THR A 638 28.50 5.26 -14.18
C THR A 638 29.82 5.81 -14.70
N LEU A 639 30.26 5.28 -15.81
CA LEU A 639 31.41 5.76 -16.56
C LEU A 639 30.94 6.21 -17.95
N SER A 640 31.18 7.46 -18.28
CA SER A 640 30.93 8.03 -19.61
C SER A 640 32.25 8.44 -20.26
N LEU A 641 32.52 7.91 -21.42
CA LEU A 641 33.77 8.12 -22.18
C LEU A 641 33.43 8.68 -23.56
N THR A 642 34.22 9.60 -24.02
CA THR A 642 34.26 10.00 -25.44
C THR A 642 35.58 9.56 -26.06
N PRO A 643 35.69 9.43 -27.39
CA PRO A 643 36.97 9.21 -28.00
C PRO A 643 37.95 10.36 -27.69
N PRO A 644 39.20 10.05 -27.35
CA PRO A 644 40.21 11.09 -27.06
C PRO A 644 40.80 11.68 -28.33
N TYR A 645 40.01 12.44 -29.06
CA TYR A 645 40.36 12.97 -30.40
C TYR A 645 41.71 13.72 -30.39
N SER A 646 42.00 14.47 -29.30
CA SER A 646 43.23 15.24 -29.16
C SER A 646 44.50 14.40 -29.13
N LEU A 647 44.40 13.09 -28.91
CA LEU A 647 45.59 12.20 -28.88
C LEU A 647 45.98 11.68 -30.25
N PHE A 648 45.09 11.78 -31.28
CA PHE A 648 45.35 11.17 -32.60
C PHE A 648 44.97 12.05 -33.78
N ASP A 649 44.45 13.26 -33.59
CA ASP A 649 44.08 14.14 -34.70
C ASP A 649 45.23 15.06 -35.17
N GLY A 650 46.37 15.04 -34.47
CA GLY A 650 47.61 15.78 -34.83
C GLY A 650 47.52 17.28 -34.65
N LYS A 651 46.49 17.80 -33.95
CA LYS A 651 46.32 19.25 -33.73
C LYS A 651 47.05 19.72 -32.48
N ASP A 652 47.64 20.91 -32.54
CA ASP A 652 48.16 21.56 -31.33
C ASP A 652 47.08 22.38 -30.62
N TYR A 653 46.52 21.81 -29.57
CA TYR A 653 45.48 22.45 -28.73
C TYR A 653 46.04 23.52 -27.78
N SER A 654 47.36 23.70 -27.73
CA SER A 654 48.00 24.81 -27.00
C SER A 654 48.08 26.09 -27.78
N ASP A 655 47.82 26.04 -29.10
CA ASP A 655 47.85 27.23 -29.98
C ASP A 655 46.79 28.25 -29.54
N PRO A 656 47.16 29.47 -29.09
CA PRO A 656 46.21 30.50 -28.70
C PRO A 656 45.39 31.06 -29.88
N ASN A 657 45.83 30.89 -31.13
CA ASN A 657 45.13 31.34 -32.34
C ASN A 657 44.11 30.32 -32.87
N MET A 658 44.09 29.12 -32.29
CA MET A 658 43.09 28.12 -32.69
C MET A 658 41.67 28.61 -32.35
N SER A 659 40.77 28.63 -33.35
CA SER A 659 39.41 29.04 -33.13
C SER A 659 38.67 28.11 -32.14
N SER A 660 37.77 28.66 -31.31
CA SER A 660 36.96 27.84 -30.39
C SER A 660 36.14 26.77 -31.13
N ASN A 661 35.67 27.05 -32.36
CA ASN A 661 34.97 26.12 -33.18
C ASN A 661 35.83 24.95 -33.63
N ASP A 662 37.08 25.17 -34.00
CA ASP A 662 38.01 24.11 -34.39
C ASP A 662 38.43 23.28 -33.20
N ARG A 663 38.70 23.96 -32.05
CA ARG A 663 39.07 23.32 -30.80
C ARG A 663 37.99 22.38 -30.29
N TYR A 664 36.71 22.81 -30.32
CA TYR A 664 35.59 22.12 -29.72
C TYR A 664 34.61 21.49 -30.74
N ARG A 665 35.01 21.33 -31.97
CA ARG A 665 34.22 20.66 -33.00
C ARG A 665 33.82 19.22 -32.58
N TRP A 666 34.74 18.48 -31.96
CA TRP A 666 34.55 17.20 -31.33
C TRP A 666 34.93 17.34 -29.88
N ILE A 667 33.92 17.19 -28.99
CA ILE A 667 34.12 17.27 -27.54
C ILE A 667 34.69 15.96 -27.05
N GLU A 668 35.62 16.07 -26.08
CA GLU A 668 36.22 14.92 -25.42
C GLU A 668 36.25 15.08 -23.91
N PHE A 669 35.91 14.00 -23.20
CA PHE A 669 35.96 13.93 -21.73
C PHE A 669 35.84 12.47 -21.26
N HIS A 670 36.13 12.27 -19.98
CA HIS A 670 35.68 11.10 -19.23
C HIS A 670 34.99 11.57 -17.94
N LYS A 671 33.80 10.97 -17.66
CA LYS A 671 32.98 11.36 -16.53
C LYS A 671 32.66 10.12 -15.69
N TRP A 672 32.89 10.23 -14.40
CA TRP A 672 32.72 9.19 -13.41
C TRP A 672 31.66 9.64 -12.42
N LEU A 673 30.69 8.79 -12.15
CA LEU A 673 29.62 9.05 -11.18
C LEU A 673 29.49 7.81 -10.30
N PHE A 674 29.45 8.04 -9.00
CA PHE A 674 29.04 7.06 -8.01
C PHE A 674 27.81 7.60 -7.25
N LYS A 675 26.76 6.77 -7.14
CA LYS A 675 25.60 7.06 -6.32
C LYS A 675 25.27 5.83 -5.49
N GLY A 676 25.07 5.99 -4.18
CA GLY A 676 24.75 4.90 -3.28
C GLY A 676 23.76 5.33 -2.21
N ARG A 677 22.77 4.48 -1.94
CA ARG A 677 21.76 4.65 -0.89
C ARG A 677 21.55 3.33 -0.17
N TRP A 678 21.49 3.39 1.14
CA TRP A 678 21.26 2.24 2.03
C TRP A 678 20.10 2.53 2.95
N TYR A 679 19.24 1.55 3.17
CA TYR A 679 18.02 1.67 3.96
C TYR A 679 18.04 0.68 5.12
N PHE A 680 17.88 1.18 6.34
CA PHE A 680 17.94 0.41 7.58
C PHE A 680 16.67 0.62 8.40
N PRO A 681 15.87 -0.44 8.67
CA PRO A 681 14.72 -0.31 9.55
C PRO A 681 15.19 -0.18 11.01
N LEU A 682 14.86 0.94 11.67
CA LEU A 682 15.21 1.20 13.07
C LEU A 682 14.16 0.70 14.08
N SER A 683 12.99 0.28 13.59
CA SER A 683 11.90 -0.21 14.43
C SER A 683 11.48 -1.62 14.03
N SER A 684 11.05 -2.43 14.99
CA SER A 684 10.60 -3.82 14.77
C SER A 684 9.40 -3.93 13.80
N ASN A 685 8.63 -2.87 13.64
CA ASN A 685 7.51 -2.79 12.71
C ASN A 685 7.91 -2.18 11.35
N HIS A 686 9.21 -1.98 11.09
CA HIS A 686 9.79 -1.41 9.87
C HIS A 686 9.17 -0.06 9.44
N LYS A 687 8.59 0.70 10.40
CA LYS A 687 8.02 2.02 10.11
C LYS A 687 9.05 3.13 10.14
N LEU A 688 9.93 3.12 11.13
CA LEU A 688 11.02 4.09 11.22
C LEU A 688 12.20 3.57 10.41
N VAL A 689 12.62 4.33 9.40
CA VAL A 689 13.70 3.94 8.48
C VAL A 689 14.79 5.00 8.48
N LEU A 690 16.03 4.56 8.62
CA LEU A 690 17.21 5.37 8.36
C LEU A 690 17.67 5.14 6.93
N MET A 691 17.80 6.19 6.14
CA MET A 691 18.46 6.17 4.84
C MET A 691 19.80 6.89 4.97
N ALA A 692 20.87 6.26 4.49
CA ALA A 692 22.19 6.85 4.33
C ALA A 692 22.54 6.88 2.84
N GLY A 693 23.04 8.00 2.35
CA GLY A 693 23.42 8.19 0.95
C GLY A 693 24.80 8.79 0.80
N ALA A 694 25.50 8.40 -0.28
CA ALA A 694 26.74 9.02 -0.70
C ALA A 694 26.77 9.11 -2.23
N GLU A 695 27.16 10.27 -2.75
CA GLU A 695 27.31 10.54 -4.18
C GLU A 695 28.63 11.24 -4.45
N PHE A 696 29.29 10.83 -5.52
CA PHE A 696 30.56 11.42 -5.98
C PHE A 696 30.52 11.55 -7.50
N GLY A 697 31.07 12.63 -8.01
CA GLY A 697 31.25 12.82 -9.43
C GLY A 697 32.60 13.45 -9.74
N TYR A 698 33.14 13.04 -10.89
CA TYR A 698 34.38 13.58 -11.44
C TYR A 698 34.26 13.65 -12.96
N LEU A 699 34.64 14.81 -13.48
CA LEU A 699 34.76 15.11 -14.90
C LEU A 699 36.21 15.41 -15.24
N GLY A 700 36.84 14.55 -16.01
CA GLY A 700 38.20 14.70 -16.48
C GLY A 700 38.29 15.03 -17.97
N SER A 701 39.44 15.55 -18.39
CA SER A 701 39.78 15.79 -19.78
C SER A 701 41.04 15.01 -20.17
N TYR A 702 41.10 14.49 -21.41
CA TYR A 702 42.29 13.81 -21.92
C TYR A 702 43.43 14.80 -22.24
N ASN A 703 43.04 16.02 -22.65
CA ASN A 703 43.99 17.12 -22.90
C ASN A 703 43.61 18.31 -22.02
N LYS A 704 44.57 18.80 -21.22
CA LYS A 704 44.39 19.93 -20.32
C LYS A 704 44.02 21.26 -21.03
N ASN A 705 44.39 21.41 -22.30
CA ASN A 705 44.10 22.60 -23.12
C ASN A 705 42.75 22.47 -23.87
N LYS A 706 42.01 21.34 -23.68
CA LYS A 706 40.74 21.08 -24.32
C LYS A 706 39.73 20.53 -23.32
N PRO A 707 39.44 21.22 -22.19
CA PRO A 707 38.41 20.80 -21.28
C PRO A 707 37.03 20.92 -21.94
N SER A 708 36.11 19.98 -21.66
CA SER A 708 34.74 20.06 -22.19
C SER A 708 34.04 21.34 -21.72
N PRO A 709 33.48 22.14 -22.63
CA PRO A 709 32.77 23.37 -22.28
C PRO A 709 31.32 23.17 -21.86
N PHE A 710 30.72 21.99 -22.13
CA PHE A 710 29.28 21.74 -21.92
C PHE A 710 28.97 20.76 -20.79
N GLU A 711 29.97 20.01 -20.33
CA GLU A 711 29.80 19.02 -19.29
C GLU A 711 30.19 19.58 -17.93
N GLY A 712 29.52 19.13 -16.87
CA GLY A 712 29.85 19.54 -15.51
C GLY A 712 28.83 19.09 -14.49
N PHE A 713 28.97 19.65 -13.29
CA PHE A 713 28.05 19.43 -12.18
C PHE A 713 27.56 20.79 -11.66
N ASP A 714 26.23 20.90 -11.54
CA ASP A 714 25.58 22.07 -10.94
C ASP A 714 25.09 21.67 -9.55
N VAL A 715 25.69 22.26 -8.50
CA VAL A 715 25.55 21.76 -7.12
C VAL A 715 24.76 22.75 -6.28
N GLY A 716 23.70 22.27 -5.64
CA GLY A 716 22.81 23.02 -4.73
C GLY A 716 21.34 22.89 -5.08
N GLY A 717 20.49 23.31 -4.14
CA GLY A 717 19.05 23.48 -4.33
C GLY A 717 18.24 22.20 -4.46
N ASP A 718 17.08 22.35 -5.04
CA ASP A 718 16.11 21.28 -5.30
C ASP A 718 16.13 20.77 -6.75
N GLY A 719 16.91 21.39 -7.61
CA GLY A 719 17.02 21.08 -9.03
C GLY A 719 15.85 21.58 -9.88
N MET A 720 14.97 22.39 -9.32
CA MET A 720 13.87 23.03 -10.05
C MET A 720 14.36 24.31 -10.71
N THR A 721 15.30 24.17 -11.62
CA THR A 721 15.81 25.27 -12.43
C THR A 721 14.86 25.57 -13.58
N GLY A 722 14.88 26.79 -14.07
CA GLY A 722 14.06 27.22 -15.23
C GLY A 722 14.38 26.48 -16.53
N TYR A 723 15.52 25.78 -16.60
CA TYR A 723 16.00 25.06 -17.78
C TYR A 723 16.94 23.92 -17.36
N SER A 724 17.24 23.02 -18.25
CA SER A 724 18.30 22.03 -18.07
C SER A 724 19.24 22.04 -19.27
N VAL A 725 20.53 22.10 -19.02
CA VAL A 725 21.56 21.97 -20.06
C VAL A 725 21.93 20.51 -20.17
N TYR A 726 21.81 19.95 -21.37
CA TYR A 726 22.22 18.57 -21.60
C TYR A 726 23.73 18.43 -21.40
N GLY A 727 24.17 17.42 -20.62
CA GLY A 727 25.57 17.24 -20.24
C GLY A 727 25.90 17.74 -18.83
N VAL A 728 25.09 18.62 -18.26
CA VAL A 728 25.24 19.10 -16.89
C VAL A 728 24.36 18.27 -15.95
N ASP A 729 24.98 17.61 -14.96
CA ASP A 729 24.26 16.90 -13.91
C ASP A 729 23.91 17.84 -12.76
N ILE A 730 22.62 17.97 -12.46
CA ILE A 730 22.14 18.77 -11.33
C ILE A 730 22.26 17.92 -10.07
N ILE A 731 23.06 18.38 -9.12
CA ILE A 731 23.30 17.72 -7.84
C ILE A 731 22.53 18.48 -6.75
N LYS A 732 21.37 17.94 -6.40
CA LYS A 732 20.49 18.54 -5.41
C LYS A 732 21.13 18.52 -4.03
N LEU A 733 21.10 19.65 -3.32
CA LEU A 733 21.53 19.77 -1.93
C LEU A 733 20.63 20.78 -1.22
N ARG A 734 19.77 20.28 -0.36
CA ARG A 734 18.72 21.06 0.32
C ARG A 734 19.32 22.03 1.33
N GLY A 735 18.70 23.18 1.53
CA GLY A 735 19.16 24.25 2.39
C GLY A 735 20.13 25.22 1.69
N TYR A 736 20.24 25.11 0.37
CA TYR A 736 20.99 26.03 -0.50
C TYR A 736 20.19 26.35 -1.75
N GLU A 737 20.51 27.45 -2.44
CA GLU A 737 19.89 27.76 -3.73
C GLU A 737 20.39 26.85 -4.86
N ASN A 738 19.64 26.80 -5.97
CA ASN A 738 20.07 26.07 -7.16
C ASN A 738 21.39 26.61 -7.69
N GLY A 739 22.38 25.71 -7.83
CA GLY A 739 23.74 26.11 -8.25
C GLY A 739 24.55 26.86 -7.21
N GLY A 740 24.01 27.14 -6.01
CA GLY A 740 24.67 27.98 -4.99
C GLY A 740 26.00 27.45 -4.45
N LEU A 741 26.31 26.18 -4.67
CA LEU A 741 27.58 25.56 -4.31
C LEU A 741 28.45 25.23 -5.53
N THR A 742 28.07 25.68 -6.72
CA THR A 742 28.85 25.56 -7.93
C THR A 742 29.92 26.62 -7.95
N PRO A 743 31.23 26.26 -8.11
CA PRO A 743 32.31 27.24 -8.08
C PRO A 743 32.19 28.23 -9.24
N TYR A 744 32.65 29.46 -9.04
CA TYR A 744 32.71 30.46 -10.12
C TYR A 744 33.50 29.96 -11.31
N ALA A 745 33.10 30.40 -12.49
CA ALA A 745 33.71 30.04 -13.74
C ALA A 745 35.24 30.26 -13.75
N VAL A 746 35.97 29.16 -13.94
CA VAL A 746 37.40 29.22 -14.22
C VAL A 746 37.59 28.91 -15.70
N ALA A 747 38.23 29.80 -16.45
CA ALA A 747 38.53 29.65 -17.88
C ALA A 747 37.28 29.40 -18.75
N GLY A 748 36.16 30.08 -18.44
CA GLY A 748 34.94 30.03 -19.26
C GLY A 748 34.04 28.76 -19.06
N ASN A 749 34.26 28.01 -18.00
CA ASN A 749 33.37 26.92 -17.60
C ASN A 749 32.68 27.28 -16.27
N SER A 750 31.33 27.29 -16.31
CA SER A 750 30.49 27.72 -15.18
C SER A 750 30.07 26.58 -14.26
N TYR A 751 30.61 25.36 -14.43
CA TYR A 751 30.17 24.18 -13.68
C TYR A 751 31.32 23.52 -12.92
N ALA A 752 30.99 22.83 -11.84
CA ALA A 752 31.94 22.06 -11.07
C ALA A 752 32.48 20.85 -11.89
N ARG A 753 33.76 20.55 -11.68
CA ARG A 753 34.46 19.40 -12.28
C ARG A 753 34.45 18.16 -11.38
N ALA A 754 34.26 18.36 -10.09
CA ALA A 754 34.06 17.29 -9.15
C ALA A 754 33.05 17.72 -8.10
N TYR A 755 32.37 16.74 -7.48
CA TYR A 755 31.52 17.00 -6.34
C TYR A 755 31.51 15.80 -5.37
N ASN A 756 31.15 16.09 -4.13
CA ASN A 756 30.75 15.10 -3.13
C ASN A 756 29.38 15.47 -2.57
N LYS A 757 28.61 14.46 -2.15
CA LYS A 757 27.37 14.64 -1.40
C LYS A 757 27.16 13.47 -0.46
N TYR A 758 26.75 13.79 0.75
CA TYR A 758 26.36 12.83 1.78
C TYR A 758 24.96 13.19 2.28
N THR A 759 24.13 12.18 2.48
CA THR A 759 22.74 12.37 2.93
C THR A 759 22.42 11.36 4.03
N VAL A 760 21.84 11.84 5.11
CA VAL A 760 21.24 10.99 6.14
C VAL A 760 19.80 11.44 6.34
N GLU A 761 18.84 10.52 6.20
CA GLU A 761 17.42 10.83 6.40
C GLU A 761 16.78 9.84 7.37
N LEU A 762 15.99 10.37 8.28
CA LEU A 762 15.11 9.60 9.13
C LEU A 762 13.68 9.72 8.59
N ARG A 763 13.11 8.62 8.11
CA ARG A 763 11.81 8.58 7.43
C ARG A 763 10.76 7.89 8.30
N TYR A 764 9.54 8.44 8.35
CA TYR A 764 8.42 7.85 9.08
C TYR A 764 7.12 7.95 8.27
N PRO A 765 6.41 6.83 8.00
CA PRO A 765 5.19 6.84 7.23
C PRO A 765 4.02 7.32 8.10
N ILE A 766 3.29 8.32 7.60
CA ILE A 766 2.06 8.84 8.19
C ILE A 766 0.87 8.02 7.68
N LEU A 767 0.83 7.77 6.37
CA LEU A 767 -0.20 6.99 5.69
C LEU A 767 0.46 6.11 4.63
N MET A 768 0.13 4.81 4.63
CA MET A 768 0.53 3.86 3.60
C MET A 768 -0.72 3.09 3.16
N GLN A 769 -1.22 3.39 1.98
CA GLN A 769 -2.36 2.73 1.34
C GLN A 769 -2.04 2.51 -0.14
N SER A 770 -2.67 1.54 -0.77
CA SER A 770 -2.47 1.23 -2.20
C SER A 770 -2.70 2.42 -3.13
N GLY A 771 -3.54 3.38 -2.73
CA GLY A 771 -3.87 4.60 -3.50
C GLY A 771 -3.08 5.85 -3.11
N SER A 772 -2.33 5.87 -2.00
CA SER A 772 -1.54 7.04 -1.59
C SER A 772 -0.56 6.69 -0.47
N THR A 773 0.62 7.25 -0.56
CA THR A 773 1.64 7.13 0.50
C THR A 773 2.05 8.52 0.97
N ILE A 774 1.97 8.76 2.28
CA ILE A 774 2.43 10.01 2.89
C ILE A 774 3.45 9.66 3.96
N TYR A 775 4.63 10.27 3.88
CA TYR A 775 5.65 10.13 4.90
C TYR A 775 6.34 11.44 5.23
N ALA A 776 6.74 11.60 6.48
CA ALA A 776 7.57 12.69 6.94
C ALA A 776 9.03 12.24 6.99
N LEU A 777 9.94 13.18 6.84
CA LEU A 777 11.37 12.96 6.97
C LEU A 777 12.06 14.11 7.70
N ALA A 778 13.16 13.78 8.36
CA ALA A 778 14.16 14.73 8.81
C ALA A 778 15.47 14.35 8.15
N PHE A 779 16.23 15.33 7.70
CA PHE A 779 17.47 15.09 6.97
C PHE A 779 18.64 15.91 7.50
N ALA A 780 19.83 15.38 7.27
CA ALA A 780 21.08 16.08 7.33
C ALA A 780 21.85 15.81 6.03
N GLU A 781 22.27 16.84 5.35
CA GLU A 781 23.04 16.75 4.10
C GLU A 781 24.35 17.51 4.22
N GLY A 782 25.34 17.07 3.46
CA GLY A 782 26.59 17.76 3.32
C GLY A 782 27.20 17.47 1.96
N GLY A 783 27.70 18.49 1.28
CA GLY A 783 28.32 18.33 -0.03
C GLY A 783 28.98 19.60 -0.50
N ASN A 784 29.71 19.49 -1.62
CA ASN A 784 30.40 20.65 -2.22
C ASN A 784 30.70 20.41 -3.70
N GLY A 785 30.80 21.51 -4.48
CA GLY A 785 31.31 21.53 -5.84
C GLY A 785 32.74 22.00 -5.88
N PHE A 786 33.56 21.40 -6.75
CA PHE A 786 34.99 21.73 -6.90
C PHE A 786 35.29 22.10 -8.35
N ALA A 787 36.06 23.19 -8.53
CA ALA A 787 36.43 23.67 -9.85
C ALA A 787 37.43 22.76 -10.58
N SER A 788 38.24 22.01 -9.82
CA SER A 788 39.18 21.04 -10.36
C SER A 788 39.33 19.81 -9.48
N TRP A 789 39.95 18.76 -10.01
CA TRP A 789 40.25 17.56 -9.23
C TRP A 789 41.29 17.80 -8.14
N GLN A 790 42.20 18.76 -8.40
CA GLN A 790 43.25 19.11 -7.45
C GLN A 790 42.68 19.73 -6.17
N ASP A 791 41.57 20.42 -6.28
CA ASP A 791 40.85 21.05 -5.17
C ASP A 791 39.92 20.05 -4.43
N PHE A 792 39.73 18.85 -4.97
CA PHE A 792 38.79 17.87 -4.40
C PHE A 792 39.22 17.39 -3.02
N ASN A 793 38.37 17.63 -2.05
CA ASN A 793 38.51 17.12 -0.69
C ASN A 793 37.16 16.50 -0.24
N PRO A 794 37.07 15.17 -0.02
CA PRO A 794 35.84 14.52 0.36
C PRO A 794 35.27 14.98 1.71
N PHE A 795 36.07 15.61 2.56
CA PHE A 795 35.65 16.15 3.86
C PHE A 795 35.34 17.64 3.84
N SER A 796 35.62 18.33 2.74
CA SER A 796 35.20 19.73 2.55
C SER A 796 33.75 19.74 2.11
N ILE A 797 32.83 19.87 3.08
CA ILE A 797 31.37 19.80 2.88
C ILE A 797 30.69 21.06 3.38
N LYS A 798 29.69 21.51 2.66
CA LYS A 798 28.75 22.55 3.06
C LYS A 798 27.54 21.81 3.66
N ARG A 799 27.21 22.10 4.94
CA ARG A 799 26.28 21.32 5.77
C ARG A 799 24.90 21.93 5.80
N SER A 800 23.89 21.10 5.79
CA SER A 800 22.50 21.51 6.02
C SER A 800 21.73 20.48 6.82
N VAL A 801 20.66 20.92 7.47
CA VAL A 801 19.66 20.07 8.11
C VAL A 801 18.26 20.56 7.78
N GLY A 802 17.28 19.67 7.88
CA GLY A 802 15.91 20.08 7.61
C GLY A 802 14.88 19.01 7.86
N VAL A 803 13.65 19.35 7.54
CA VAL A 803 12.49 18.48 7.65
C VAL A 803 11.68 18.56 6.35
N GLY A 804 10.96 17.48 6.06
CA GLY A 804 10.13 17.44 4.86
C GLY A 804 8.98 16.49 4.95
N ILE A 805 8.10 16.63 3.98
CA ILE A 805 6.96 15.73 3.78
C ILE A 805 6.91 15.29 2.33
N ARG A 806 6.54 14.03 2.13
CA ARG A 806 6.35 13.42 0.81
C ARG A 806 4.93 12.92 0.69
N LEU A 807 4.32 13.20 -0.44
CA LEU A 807 3.00 12.73 -0.83
C LEU A 807 3.12 12.04 -2.19
N TYR A 808 2.88 10.75 -2.23
CA TYR A 808 2.78 10.00 -3.47
C TYR A 808 1.32 9.79 -3.85
N LEU A 809 0.97 10.20 -5.07
CA LEU A 809 -0.33 9.97 -5.71
C LEU A 809 -0.10 9.27 -7.06
N PRO A 810 -0.78 8.16 -7.37
CA PRO A 810 -0.52 7.38 -8.59
C PRO A 810 -0.61 8.18 -9.89
N VAL A 811 -1.49 9.18 -9.95
CA VAL A 811 -1.72 10.02 -11.15
C VAL A 811 -0.70 11.15 -11.28
N VAL A 812 -0.25 11.71 -10.16
CA VAL A 812 0.60 12.92 -10.11
C VAL A 812 2.06 12.58 -9.87
N GLY A 813 2.33 11.40 -9.28
CA GLY A 813 3.67 11.02 -8.83
C GLY A 813 3.98 11.49 -7.41
N LEU A 814 5.26 11.67 -7.11
CA LEU A 814 5.76 12.10 -5.80
C LEU A 814 5.80 13.64 -5.74
N ILE A 815 5.18 14.20 -4.71
CA ILE A 815 5.23 15.62 -4.37
C ILE A 815 5.99 15.76 -3.05
N GLY A 816 6.92 16.67 -2.98
CA GLY A 816 7.71 16.93 -1.79
C GLY A 816 7.77 18.40 -1.42
N PHE A 817 7.77 18.67 -0.11
CA PHE A 817 8.01 19.97 0.48
C PHE A 817 9.07 19.79 1.56
N ASP A 818 10.17 20.52 1.44
CA ASP A 818 11.24 20.50 2.42
C ASP A 818 11.53 21.93 2.88
N TRP A 819 11.87 22.06 4.14
CA TRP A 819 12.54 23.23 4.69
C TRP A 819 13.94 22.80 5.14
N GLY A 820 14.97 23.42 4.58
CA GLY A 820 16.36 23.17 4.88
C GLY A 820 17.05 24.41 5.41
N TYR A 821 18.00 24.26 6.31
CA TYR A 821 18.85 25.31 6.84
C TYR A 821 20.32 25.03 6.51
N GLY A 822 20.94 25.89 5.68
CA GLY A 822 22.35 25.84 5.32
C GLY A 822 23.19 26.54 6.36
N PHE A 823 24.13 25.80 6.97
CA PHE A 823 25.03 26.33 8.01
C PHE A 823 26.25 27.04 7.44
N ASP A 824 26.58 26.78 6.22
CA ASP A 824 27.80 27.28 5.59
C ASP A 824 27.46 28.31 4.48
N PRO A 825 28.33 29.24 4.15
CA PRO A 825 28.10 30.22 3.06
C PRO A 825 28.08 29.52 1.70
N GLN A 826 27.29 30.05 0.77
CA GLN A 826 27.32 29.72 -0.65
C GLN A 826 28.55 30.33 -1.32
N VAL A 827 28.75 29.99 -2.59
CA VAL A 827 29.83 30.60 -3.39
C VAL A 827 29.54 32.10 -3.57
N GLY A 828 30.46 32.95 -3.09
CA GLY A 828 30.32 34.43 -3.12
C GLY A 828 29.58 35.01 -1.93
N GLU A 829 29.21 34.23 -0.95
CA GLU A 829 28.63 34.69 0.32
C GLU A 829 29.66 34.57 1.45
N ASP A 830 29.64 35.53 2.40
CA ASP A 830 30.48 35.51 3.60
C ASP A 830 29.78 34.93 4.84
N LYS A 831 28.48 34.78 4.80
CA LYS A 831 27.64 34.31 5.91
C LYS A 831 26.93 33.01 5.58
N ALA A 832 26.51 32.27 6.63
CA ALA A 832 25.66 31.10 6.49
C ALA A 832 24.43 31.46 5.66
N HIS A 833 24.08 30.56 4.70
CA HIS A 833 22.98 30.82 3.77
C HIS A 833 21.62 30.96 4.50
N GLY A 834 21.36 30.13 5.51
CA GLY A 834 20.11 30.22 6.29
C GLY A 834 19.04 29.26 5.84
N GLY A 835 17.77 29.65 5.98
CA GLY A 835 16.62 28.79 5.74
C GLY A 835 16.08 28.91 4.32
N GLU A 836 15.95 27.79 3.64
CA GLU A 836 15.45 27.69 2.26
C GLU A 836 14.26 26.71 2.17
N LEU A 837 13.25 27.06 1.37
CA LEU A 837 12.10 26.21 1.07
C LEU A 837 12.28 25.55 -0.29
N HIS A 838 12.14 24.24 -0.31
CA HIS A 838 12.27 23.44 -1.51
C HIS A 838 10.95 22.77 -1.84
N PHE A 839 10.62 22.80 -3.11
CA PHE A 839 9.46 22.10 -3.66
C PHE A 839 9.92 21.11 -4.72
N MET A 840 9.32 19.90 -4.73
CA MET A 840 9.58 18.94 -5.79
C MET A 840 8.29 18.30 -6.27
N MET A 841 8.22 17.98 -7.54
CA MET A 841 7.13 17.25 -8.15
C MET A 841 7.66 16.28 -9.22
N GLY A 842 7.25 15.02 -9.12
CA GLY A 842 7.55 14.00 -10.13
C GLY A 842 8.84 13.21 -9.94
N GLN A 843 9.85 13.71 -9.23
CA GLN A 843 11.13 13.02 -9.00
C GLN A 843 11.53 13.03 -7.52
N GLU A 844 12.18 11.97 -7.08
CA GLU A 844 12.78 11.88 -5.76
C GLU A 844 14.17 12.59 -5.74
N PHE A 845 14.57 13.12 -4.59
CA PHE A 845 15.90 13.73 -4.39
C PHE A 845 17.01 12.71 -4.56
#